data_a93270ac739e27d90b129bcf5deba551
#
_entry.id   a93270ac739e27d90b129bcf5deba551
#
_cell.length_a   1.000
_cell.length_b   1.000
_cell.length_c   1.000
_cell.angle_alpha   90.00
_cell.angle_beta   90.00
_cell.angle_gamma   90.00
#
_symmetry.space_group_name_H-M   'P 1'
#
loop_
_entity.id
_entity.type
_entity.pdbx_description
1 polymer ?
#
loop_
_entity_poly.entity_id
_entity_poly.type
_entity_poly.pdbx_seq_one_letter_code
_entity_poly.pdbx_strand_id
1 'polypeptide(L)'
;MAACLPWYAVAQESTVGAAAPEQDERVVLEADYVYEIRDENKLVAEGNVEALYQGRILRADKLVYDRTTDRVRATGNIVIIDTDGSQQFADEIEVDSKLADGYAIGFSARLADGATVAANSAIRQADGVDALDQVVYTACPVCEKDKTPTWSIRARRAVLDQESQMMSYRDAVIEVAGIPVFYFPFLAHPDPNSERRSGLLIPSAGMSSKLGWYYQQPYYWAISDSSEMTISPMVTQNVNPLLELDFRKKFYSGSVNINTSFTKEQDFDSDGERFGDDTWRSHIYGSGLFAINNNWKWGFGVEQQSDDLYDRRYDINGQDKQRGLYSNQPRRLLSQLFLVGQGDDYYTDVALLKFQGLRASDDDGEIPTATPVFFGQKYWDLGKFGYASVNASSAILSRDVGADSRRVSLGGDWTDLNILPGGFTLKTFAEARGDYYALDKDVSGKANVSRFVGNIGTQLAYPMIRPGESVDITVEPAVMVAWGLSNVNDSAIPNEDSLLYEFDESSLYDANGFGAYDLYEGDGKLSAGLTTRAVWKNGLNLSTTVGRRWRSRPDPKFDAVSNLQGTTSDWIVAASASYGSAFRVDTKARLDEDDLNLNRIDTTVSTRFNRFRGIAQYYKISNRISPVGSQSEGIFLRGEVQVTDQYSVFFGQLRDIEQNLNAKQQYGIAFEDDCSRFELVYERSEIRDRTLGPEENFMIRFSLKTIGDFGSNEFD
;
A
#
# COMPACT_ATOMS: atom_id res chain seq x y z
N MET A 1 2.16 11.85 22.75
CA MET A 1 1.04 11.09 23.33
C MET A 1 -0.25 11.80 22.95
N ALA A 2 -0.96 11.31 21.97
CA ALA A 2 -2.32 11.69 21.66
C ALA A 2 -3.14 10.39 21.72
N ALA A 3 -3.98 10.29 22.74
CA ALA A 3 -4.83 9.14 22.97
C ALA A 3 -5.95 9.12 21.94
N CYS A 4 -5.96 8.15 21.05
CA CYS A 4 -7.14 7.77 20.29
C CYS A 4 -8.03 6.93 21.21
N LEU A 5 -9.15 7.49 21.63
CA LEU A 5 -10.24 6.76 22.26
C LEU A 5 -10.92 5.86 21.22
N PRO A 6 -11.15 4.58 21.51
CA PRO A 6 -11.94 3.75 20.61
C PRO A 6 -13.42 4.10 20.76
N TRP A 7 -14.07 4.37 19.65
CA TRP A 7 -15.51 4.38 19.57
C TRP A 7 -16.01 2.94 19.70
N TYR A 8 -16.66 2.65 20.79
CA TYR A 8 -17.45 1.43 20.92
C TYR A 8 -18.70 1.56 20.04
N ALA A 9 -18.75 0.79 18.97
CA ALA A 9 -20.00 0.53 18.26
C ALA A 9 -20.84 -0.41 19.16
N VAL A 10 -21.89 0.12 19.73
CA VAL A 10 -22.91 -0.68 20.40
C VAL A 10 -23.65 -1.44 19.30
N ALA A 11 -23.48 -2.77 19.24
CA ALA A 11 -24.29 -3.64 18.43
C ALA A 11 -25.74 -3.55 18.93
N GLN A 12 -26.62 -2.98 18.12
CA GLN A 12 -28.08 -3.10 18.36
C GLN A 12 -28.46 -4.55 18.10
N GLU A 13 -29.00 -5.20 19.13
CA GLU A 13 -29.68 -6.46 18.99
C GLU A 13 -30.83 -6.29 17.98
N SER A 14 -30.78 -7.07 16.91
CA SER A 14 -31.85 -7.18 15.95
C SER A 14 -33.05 -7.87 16.63
N THR A 15 -34.05 -7.09 16.95
CA THR A 15 -35.35 -7.61 17.32
C THR A 15 -35.97 -8.32 16.12
N VAL A 16 -36.29 -9.56 16.32
CA VAL A 16 -37.03 -10.47 15.40
C VAL A 16 -38.33 -9.81 14.98
N GLY A 17 -38.54 -9.74 13.66
CA GLY A 17 -39.84 -9.84 13.03
C GLY A 17 -40.83 -8.71 13.28
N ALA A 18 -40.57 -7.53 12.73
CA ALA A 18 -41.66 -6.71 12.24
C ALA A 18 -41.96 -7.16 10.80
N ALA A 19 -43.16 -7.63 10.53
CA ALA A 19 -43.67 -7.85 9.17
C ALA A 19 -43.42 -6.55 8.38
N ALA A 20 -42.87 -6.68 7.16
CA ALA A 20 -42.75 -5.55 6.25
C ALA A 20 -44.12 -4.86 6.16
N PRO A 21 -44.19 -3.51 6.24
CA PRO A 21 -45.47 -2.82 6.07
C PRO A 21 -46.00 -3.21 4.70
N GLU A 22 -47.29 -3.64 4.65
CA GLU A 22 -48.01 -3.82 3.39
C GLU A 22 -47.81 -2.55 2.56
N GLN A 23 -47.14 -2.68 1.41
CA GLN A 23 -46.91 -1.58 0.49
C GLN A 23 -48.25 -1.04 0.06
N ASP A 24 -48.52 0.24 0.36
CA ASP A 24 -49.77 0.91 0.00
C ASP A 24 -49.83 0.98 -1.54
N GLU A 25 -50.71 0.17 -2.13
CA GLU A 25 -50.93 0.13 -3.60
C GLU A 25 -51.61 1.39 -4.14
N ARG A 26 -51.91 2.37 -3.28
CA ARG A 26 -52.58 3.59 -3.68
C ARG A 26 -51.61 4.61 -4.27
N VAL A 27 -52.00 5.19 -5.42
CA VAL A 27 -51.34 6.35 -5.99
C VAL A 27 -51.87 7.60 -5.29
N VAL A 28 -50.97 8.42 -4.72
CA VAL A 28 -51.33 9.76 -4.22
C VAL A 28 -51.02 10.75 -5.34
N LEU A 29 -52.03 11.52 -5.79
CA LEU A 29 -51.93 12.47 -6.88
C LEU A 29 -52.26 13.87 -6.40
N GLU A 30 -51.36 14.83 -6.66
CA GLU A 30 -51.55 16.27 -6.42
C GLU A 30 -51.33 17.04 -7.72
N ALA A 31 -52.18 18.03 -8.00
CA ALA A 31 -52.06 18.91 -9.19
C ALA A 31 -52.88 20.19 -9.00
N ASP A 32 -52.60 21.23 -9.79
CA ASP A 32 -53.38 22.45 -9.75
C ASP A 32 -54.86 22.22 -10.18
N TYR A 33 -55.06 21.32 -11.17
CA TYR A 33 -56.37 20.91 -11.63
C TYR A 33 -56.42 19.40 -11.83
N VAL A 34 -57.48 18.76 -11.32
CA VAL A 34 -57.78 17.34 -11.55
C VAL A 34 -59.23 17.23 -12.00
N TYR A 35 -59.48 16.64 -13.19
CA TYR A 35 -60.83 16.45 -13.72
C TYR A 35 -60.98 15.12 -14.48
N GLU A 36 -62.22 14.67 -14.64
CA GLU A 36 -62.56 13.40 -15.31
C GLU A 36 -63.25 13.69 -16.65
N ILE A 37 -62.81 13.07 -17.72
CA ILE A 37 -63.43 13.02 -19.02
C ILE A 37 -64.25 11.72 -19.06
N ARG A 38 -65.54 11.81 -18.67
CA ARG A 38 -66.39 10.60 -18.45
C ARG A 38 -66.65 9.82 -19.74
N ASP A 39 -66.82 10.48 -20.87
CA ASP A 39 -67.08 9.85 -22.16
C ASP A 39 -65.88 9.03 -22.68
N GLU A 40 -64.69 9.38 -22.25
CA GLU A 40 -63.42 8.69 -22.61
C GLU A 40 -62.90 7.81 -21.47
N ASN A 41 -63.53 7.80 -20.30
CA ASN A 41 -63.09 7.10 -19.06
C ASN A 41 -61.66 7.48 -18.67
N LYS A 42 -61.28 8.75 -18.75
CA LYS A 42 -59.95 9.29 -18.48
C LYS A 42 -59.96 10.22 -17.26
N LEU A 43 -58.91 10.12 -16.42
CA LEU A 43 -58.58 11.09 -15.39
C LEU A 43 -57.43 11.97 -15.91
N VAL A 44 -57.58 13.29 -15.83
CA VAL A 44 -56.59 14.26 -16.26
C VAL A 44 -56.19 15.13 -15.09
N ALA A 45 -54.85 15.24 -14.86
CA ALA A 45 -54.24 16.16 -13.90
C ALA A 45 -53.37 17.17 -14.71
N GLU A 46 -53.48 18.45 -14.43
CA GLU A 46 -52.77 19.52 -15.12
C GLU A 46 -52.21 20.55 -14.13
N GLY A 47 -51.00 21.01 -14.38
CA GLY A 47 -50.30 22.00 -13.57
C GLY A 47 -49.63 21.42 -12.33
N ASN A 48 -48.31 21.50 -12.22
CA ASN A 48 -47.50 21.04 -11.12
C ASN A 48 -47.90 19.63 -10.60
N VAL A 49 -48.12 18.70 -11.53
CA VAL A 49 -48.55 17.35 -11.21
C VAL A 49 -47.48 16.61 -10.44
N GLU A 50 -47.82 16.06 -9.27
CA GLU A 50 -46.97 15.13 -8.51
C GLU A 50 -47.79 13.86 -8.18
N ALA A 51 -47.24 12.70 -8.56
CA ALA A 51 -47.81 11.38 -8.27
C ALA A 51 -46.79 10.56 -7.48
N LEU A 52 -47.21 10.06 -6.32
CA LEU A 52 -46.42 9.20 -5.44
C LEU A 52 -46.98 7.78 -5.50
N TYR A 53 -46.14 6.81 -5.84
CA TYR A 53 -46.43 5.39 -5.88
C TYR A 53 -45.27 4.57 -5.34
N GLN A 54 -45.48 3.81 -4.29
CA GLN A 54 -44.45 2.94 -3.66
C GLN A 54 -43.11 3.63 -3.38
N GLY A 55 -43.13 4.90 -2.96
CA GLY A 55 -41.93 5.69 -2.70
C GLY A 55 -41.27 6.35 -3.92
N ARG A 56 -41.78 6.08 -5.14
CA ARG A 56 -41.38 6.76 -6.37
C ARG A 56 -42.24 8.00 -6.57
N ILE A 57 -41.61 9.10 -6.96
CA ILE A 57 -42.26 10.38 -7.22
C ILE A 57 -42.16 10.68 -8.71
N LEU A 58 -43.31 10.87 -9.37
CA LEU A 58 -43.38 11.35 -10.75
C LEU A 58 -43.92 12.78 -10.74
N ARG A 59 -43.19 13.69 -11.38
CA ARG A 59 -43.60 15.07 -11.63
C ARG A 59 -43.75 15.30 -13.11
N ALA A 60 -44.75 16.09 -13.49
CA ALA A 60 -45.01 16.47 -14.90
C ALA A 60 -45.88 17.74 -14.99
N ASP A 61 -45.95 18.33 -16.17
CA ASP A 61 -46.90 19.44 -16.41
C ASP A 61 -48.32 18.93 -16.58
N LYS A 62 -48.49 17.71 -17.16
CA LYS A 62 -49.77 17.08 -17.39
C LYS A 62 -49.67 15.55 -17.28
N LEU A 63 -50.67 14.92 -16.66
CA LEU A 63 -50.84 13.50 -16.57
C LEU A 63 -52.25 13.10 -16.99
N VAL A 64 -52.35 12.07 -17.83
CA VAL A 64 -53.61 11.50 -18.31
C VAL A 64 -53.60 10.01 -17.97
N TYR A 65 -54.53 9.58 -17.14
CA TYR A 65 -54.71 8.14 -16.82
C TYR A 65 -55.98 7.65 -17.59
N ASP A 66 -55.77 6.73 -18.51
CA ASP A 66 -56.85 6.04 -19.26
C ASP A 66 -57.20 4.73 -18.53
N ARG A 67 -58.34 4.74 -17.89
CA ARG A 67 -58.82 3.58 -17.11
C ARG A 67 -59.23 2.39 -17.99
N THR A 68 -59.43 2.61 -19.30
CA THR A 68 -59.84 1.56 -20.23
C THR A 68 -58.65 0.72 -20.65
N THR A 69 -57.49 1.35 -20.81
CA THR A 69 -56.26 0.73 -21.27
C THR A 69 -55.27 0.48 -20.10
N ASP A 70 -55.57 0.98 -18.90
CA ASP A 70 -54.68 1.02 -17.74
C ASP A 70 -53.35 1.70 -18.01
N ARG A 71 -53.34 2.79 -18.86
CA ARG A 71 -52.15 3.53 -19.24
C ARG A 71 -52.16 4.93 -18.66
N VAL A 72 -50.96 5.32 -18.17
CA VAL A 72 -50.65 6.68 -17.70
C VAL A 72 -49.72 7.35 -18.71
N ARG A 73 -50.18 8.45 -19.28
CA ARG A 73 -49.35 9.30 -20.16
C ARG A 73 -49.05 10.62 -19.46
N ALA A 74 -47.74 10.91 -19.30
CA ALA A 74 -47.31 12.20 -18.77
C ALA A 74 -46.54 12.96 -19.86
N THR A 75 -46.68 14.28 -19.83
CA THR A 75 -46.02 15.20 -20.79
C THR A 75 -45.55 16.47 -20.12
N GLY A 76 -44.42 16.98 -20.55
CA GLY A 76 -43.81 18.23 -20.12
C GLY A 76 -43.07 18.14 -18.81
N ASN A 77 -41.80 18.52 -18.76
CA ASN A 77 -40.93 18.60 -17.59
C ASN A 77 -40.99 17.35 -16.67
N ILE A 78 -41.00 16.20 -17.31
CA ILE A 78 -41.16 14.92 -16.54
C ILE A 78 -39.91 14.65 -15.76
N VAL A 79 -40.08 14.37 -14.44
CA VAL A 79 -39.04 13.91 -13.53
C VAL A 79 -39.58 12.74 -12.73
N ILE A 80 -38.93 11.59 -12.82
CA ILE A 80 -39.20 10.45 -11.95
C ILE A 80 -38.02 10.33 -10.96
N ILE A 81 -38.34 10.32 -9.66
CA ILE A 81 -37.36 10.10 -8.59
C ILE A 81 -37.61 8.71 -8.01
N ASP A 82 -36.60 7.83 -8.14
CA ASP A 82 -36.70 6.46 -7.63
C ASP A 82 -36.27 6.37 -6.17
N THR A 83 -36.54 5.27 -5.51
CA THR A 83 -36.27 5.03 -4.08
C THR A 83 -34.78 4.98 -3.75
N ASP A 84 -33.92 4.68 -4.72
CA ASP A 84 -32.47 4.69 -4.60
C ASP A 84 -31.84 6.10 -4.80
N GLY A 85 -32.69 7.12 -5.09
CA GLY A 85 -32.26 8.49 -5.35
C GLY A 85 -31.90 8.78 -6.81
N SER A 86 -31.99 7.81 -7.70
CA SER A 86 -31.85 8.03 -9.15
C SER A 86 -32.96 8.92 -9.67
N GLN A 87 -32.63 9.71 -10.71
CA GLN A 87 -33.56 10.64 -11.33
C GLN A 87 -33.66 10.35 -12.84
N GLN A 88 -34.86 10.23 -13.35
CA GLN A 88 -35.14 10.03 -14.77
C GLN A 88 -35.90 11.23 -15.30
N PHE A 89 -35.57 11.65 -16.51
CA PHE A 89 -36.17 12.79 -17.19
C PHE A 89 -36.66 12.35 -18.58
N ALA A 90 -37.74 12.90 -19.03
CA ALA A 90 -38.28 12.67 -20.40
C ALA A 90 -39.12 13.84 -20.87
N ASP A 91 -39.31 13.93 -22.19
CA ASP A 91 -40.26 14.86 -22.79
C ASP A 91 -41.70 14.33 -22.75
N GLU A 92 -41.84 13.01 -22.93
CA GLU A 92 -43.09 12.26 -22.89
C GLU A 92 -42.84 10.85 -22.37
N ILE A 93 -43.73 10.37 -21.50
CA ILE A 93 -43.78 8.95 -21.08
C ILE A 93 -45.20 8.42 -21.22
N GLU A 94 -45.30 7.13 -21.59
CA GLU A 94 -46.51 6.36 -21.47
C GLU A 94 -46.17 5.01 -20.79
N VAL A 95 -46.76 4.78 -19.64
CA VAL A 95 -46.49 3.61 -18.80
C VAL A 95 -47.80 2.98 -18.28
N ASP A 96 -47.75 1.74 -17.84
CA ASP A 96 -48.86 1.14 -17.11
C ASP A 96 -49.04 1.79 -15.73
N SER A 97 -50.15 1.57 -15.08
CA SER A 97 -50.46 2.12 -13.75
C SER A 97 -49.46 1.69 -12.67
N LYS A 98 -48.67 0.63 -12.89
CA LYS A 98 -47.64 0.11 -11.99
C LYS A 98 -46.25 0.60 -12.33
N LEU A 99 -46.07 1.41 -13.37
CA LEU A 99 -44.76 1.91 -13.89
C LEU A 99 -43.79 0.76 -14.32
N ALA A 100 -44.35 -0.40 -14.67
CA ALA A 100 -43.57 -1.61 -14.98
C ALA A 100 -43.33 -1.80 -16.48
N ASP A 101 -44.20 -1.28 -17.35
CA ASP A 101 -44.12 -1.41 -18.80
C ASP A 101 -44.52 -0.09 -19.46
N GLY A 102 -43.71 0.33 -20.44
CA GLY A 102 -44.00 1.57 -21.16
C GLY A 102 -42.85 2.06 -22.03
N TYR A 103 -42.99 3.29 -22.51
CA TYR A 103 -41.94 3.96 -23.29
C TYR A 103 -41.75 5.41 -22.83
N ALA A 104 -40.53 5.95 -23.11
CA ALA A 104 -40.18 7.34 -22.92
C ALA A 104 -39.49 7.88 -24.16
N ILE A 105 -39.77 9.15 -24.48
CA ILE A 105 -39.14 9.91 -25.57
C ILE A 105 -38.31 11.04 -24.95
N GLY A 106 -37.12 11.32 -25.50
CA GLY A 106 -36.20 12.31 -24.95
C GLY A 106 -35.67 11.88 -23.57
N PHE A 107 -35.41 10.57 -23.39
CA PHE A 107 -35.03 9.99 -22.13
C PHE A 107 -33.64 10.40 -21.69
N SER A 108 -33.51 10.77 -20.43
CA SER A 108 -32.23 10.79 -19.73
C SER A 108 -32.38 10.37 -18.26
N ALA A 109 -31.31 9.79 -17.69
CA ALA A 109 -31.29 9.38 -16.29
C ALA A 109 -29.96 9.77 -15.64
N ARG A 110 -30.05 10.18 -14.38
CA ARG A 110 -28.91 10.34 -13.50
C ARG A 110 -28.99 9.25 -12.45
N LEU A 111 -28.05 8.33 -12.49
CA LEU A 111 -27.99 7.19 -11.60
C LEU A 111 -27.52 7.58 -10.18
N ALA A 112 -27.74 6.73 -9.19
CA ALA A 112 -27.39 7.01 -7.81
C ALA A 112 -25.88 7.22 -7.57
N ASP A 113 -25.02 6.60 -8.38
CA ASP A 113 -23.57 6.75 -8.37
C ASP A 113 -23.07 8.03 -9.11
N GLY A 114 -24.01 8.79 -9.69
CA GLY A 114 -23.75 10.02 -10.44
C GLY A 114 -23.51 9.84 -11.94
N ALA A 115 -23.50 8.60 -12.45
CA ALA A 115 -23.43 8.35 -13.89
C ALA A 115 -24.69 8.88 -14.59
N THR A 116 -24.53 9.29 -15.85
CA THR A 116 -25.59 9.84 -16.69
C THR A 116 -25.81 8.97 -17.92
N VAL A 117 -27.06 8.64 -18.20
CA VAL A 117 -27.51 7.97 -19.42
C VAL A 117 -28.45 8.90 -20.17
N ALA A 118 -28.31 9.05 -21.48
CA ALA A 118 -29.26 9.76 -22.31
C ALA A 118 -29.57 8.93 -23.57
N ALA A 119 -30.82 8.93 -24.03
CA ALA A 119 -31.27 8.17 -25.18
C ALA A 119 -32.39 8.91 -25.89
N ASN A 120 -32.53 8.71 -27.22
CA ASN A 120 -33.66 9.27 -27.96
C ASN A 120 -34.98 8.65 -27.48
N SER A 121 -34.96 7.37 -27.18
CA SER A 121 -36.12 6.68 -26.59
C SER A 121 -35.68 5.56 -25.65
N ALA A 122 -36.54 5.29 -24.68
CA ALA A 122 -36.40 4.16 -23.75
C ALA A 122 -37.68 3.34 -23.78
N ILE A 123 -37.57 2.03 -23.79
CA ILE A 123 -38.69 1.09 -23.69
C ILE A 123 -38.42 0.21 -22.49
N ARG A 124 -39.33 0.25 -21.52
CA ARG A 124 -39.33 -0.63 -20.35
C ARG A 124 -40.26 -1.78 -20.60
N GLN A 125 -39.84 -3.00 -20.30
CA GLN A 125 -40.66 -4.20 -20.37
C GLN A 125 -40.95 -4.72 -18.94
N ALA A 126 -42.10 -5.37 -18.78
CA ALA A 126 -42.52 -5.87 -17.48
C ALA A 126 -41.61 -6.95 -16.86
N ASP A 127 -40.72 -7.54 -17.66
CA ASP A 127 -39.65 -8.47 -17.25
C ASP A 127 -38.40 -7.78 -16.73
N GLY A 128 -38.41 -6.46 -16.60
CA GLY A 128 -37.27 -5.70 -16.08
C GLY A 128 -36.15 -5.39 -17.12
N VAL A 129 -36.47 -5.54 -18.40
CA VAL A 129 -35.53 -5.19 -19.48
C VAL A 129 -35.84 -3.79 -20.02
N ASP A 130 -34.86 -2.88 -19.89
CA ASP A 130 -34.95 -1.53 -20.47
C ASP A 130 -34.11 -1.47 -21.75
N ALA A 131 -34.76 -1.20 -22.90
CA ALA A 131 -34.10 -1.01 -24.18
C ALA A 131 -34.00 0.47 -24.52
N LEU A 132 -32.79 0.94 -24.80
CA LEU A 132 -32.47 2.34 -25.11
C LEU A 132 -31.99 2.45 -26.56
N ASP A 133 -32.47 3.43 -27.30
CA ASP A 133 -32.06 3.70 -28.68
C ASP A 133 -31.25 5.01 -28.76
N GLN A 134 -30.18 4.98 -29.56
CA GLN A 134 -29.20 6.10 -29.69
C GLN A 134 -28.73 6.62 -28.31
N VAL A 135 -28.09 5.74 -27.56
CA VAL A 135 -27.71 6.00 -26.19
C VAL A 135 -26.31 6.64 -26.08
N VAL A 136 -26.19 7.51 -25.09
CA VAL A 136 -24.89 8.02 -24.57
C VAL A 136 -24.85 7.75 -23.08
N TYR A 137 -23.80 7.08 -22.63
CA TYR A 137 -23.50 6.81 -21.22
C TYR A 137 -22.21 7.51 -20.83
N THR A 138 -22.16 8.12 -19.66
CA THR A 138 -20.94 8.65 -19.05
C THR A 138 -21.03 8.67 -17.53
N ALA A 139 -19.91 8.38 -16.84
CA ALA A 139 -19.77 8.59 -15.41
C ALA A 139 -19.22 9.98 -15.07
N CYS A 140 -18.90 10.80 -16.08
CA CYS A 140 -18.42 12.16 -15.89
C CYS A 140 -19.58 13.10 -15.55
N PRO A 141 -19.40 14.03 -14.59
CA PRO A 141 -20.38 15.08 -14.33
C PRO A 141 -20.60 15.92 -15.58
N VAL A 142 -21.85 16.04 -16.01
CA VAL A 142 -22.23 16.91 -17.12
C VAL A 142 -22.89 18.16 -16.55
N CYS A 143 -22.26 19.34 -16.75
CA CYS A 143 -22.73 20.64 -16.25
C CYS A 143 -23.12 21.57 -17.40
N GLU A 144 -23.91 22.63 -17.11
CA GLU A 144 -24.29 23.64 -18.13
C GLU A 144 -23.11 24.27 -18.86
N LYS A 145 -21.95 24.40 -18.21
CA LYS A 145 -20.73 24.98 -18.78
C LYS A 145 -19.93 24.01 -19.65
N ASP A 146 -19.85 22.72 -19.20
CA ASP A 146 -19.09 21.68 -19.89
C ASP A 146 -20.05 20.60 -20.38
N LYS A 147 -20.55 20.76 -21.59
CA LYS A 147 -21.53 19.84 -22.19
C LYS A 147 -20.92 18.57 -22.76
N THR A 148 -19.59 18.52 -22.93
CA THR A 148 -18.90 17.34 -23.45
C THR A 148 -18.16 16.66 -22.31
N PRO A 149 -18.57 15.44 -21.91
CA PRO A 149 -17.86 14.71 -20.87
C PRO A 149 -16.46 14.32 -21.34
N THR A 150 -15.53 14.14 -20.41
CA THR A 150 -14.16 13.70 -20.69
C THR A 150 -14.15 12.35 -21.41
N TRP A 151 -15.06 11.44 -21.03
CA TRP A 151 -15.28 10.23 -21.80
C TRP A 151 -16.77 9.87 -21.84
N SER A 152 -17.18 9.19 -22.89
CA SER A 152 -18.53 8.66 -23.05
C SER A 152 -18.55 7.40 -23.90
N ILE A 153 -19.57 6.58 -23.69
CA ILE A 153 -19.93 5.48 -24.57
C ILE A 153 -21.14 5.91 -25.38
N ARG A 154 -20.99 6.06 -26.68
CA ARG A 154 -22.11 6.27 -27.59
C ARG A 154 -22.43 4.98 -28.30
N ALA A 155 -23.69 4.58 -28.31
CA ALA A 155 -24.10 3.34 -28.99
C ALA A 155 -25.41 3.53 -29.73
N ARG A 156 -25.60 2.71 -30.78
CA ARG A 156 -26.87 2.72 -31.52
C ARG A 156 -28.03 2.18 -30.65
N ARG A 157 -27.75 1.14 -29.82
CA ARG A 157 -28.71 0.58 -28.89
C ARG A 157 -28.00 0.14 -27.62
N ALA A 158 -28.65 0.35 -26.47
CA ALA A 158 -28.27 -0.31 -25.22
C ALA A 158 -29.46 -1.07 -24.64
N VAL A 159 -29.16 -2.10 -23.87
CA VAL A 159 -30.13 -2.88 -23.12
C VAL A 159 -29.62 -2.97 -21.69
N LEU A 160 -30.40 -2.46 -20.76
CA LEU A 160 -30.20 -2.63 -19.32
C LEU A 160 -31.13 -3.75 -18.85
N ASP A 161 -30.55 -4.83 -18.45
CA ASP A 161 -31.25 -5.97 -17.84
C ASP A 161 -31.13 -5.82 -16.31
N GLN A 162 -32.27 -5.51 -15.68
CA GLN A 162 -32.32 -5.26 -14.22
C GLN A 162 -32.15 -6.53 -13.41
N GLU A 163 -32.56 -7.70 -13.92
CA GLU A 163 -32.37 -8.98 -13.22
C GLU A 163 -30.88 -9.37 -13.23
N SER A 164 -30.27 -9.32 -14.39
CA SER A 164 -28.85 -9.60 -14.51
C SER A 164 -27.95 -8.42 -14.11
N GLN A 165 -28.49 -7.23 -13.89
CA GLN A 165 -27.74 -5.99 -13.61
C GLN A 165 -26.60 -5.72 -14.63
N MET A 166 -26.89 -5.97 -15.91
CA MET A 166 -25.94 -5.82 -17.01
C MET A 166 -26.43 -4.78 -18.00
N MET A 167 -25.52 -3.90 -18.38
CA MET A 167 -25.73 -2.97 -19.48
C MET A 167 -24.96 -3.42 -20.72
N SER A 168 -25.65 -3.72 -21.79
CA SER A 168 -25.08 -4.19 -23.06
C SER A 168 -25.36 -3.19 -24.18
N TYR A 169 -24.38 -3.00 -25.06
CA TYR A 169 -24.40 -2.03 -26.14
C TYR A 169 -24.16 -2.70 -27.48
N ARG A 170 -24.84 -2.23 -28.52
CA ARG A 170 -24.54 -2.56 -29.92
C ARG A 170 -24.00 -1.33 -30.64
N ASP A 171 -22.97 -1.56 -31.47
CA ASP A 171 -22.26 -0.53 -32.21
C ASP A 171 -21.80 0.60 -31.25
N ALA A 172 -21.07 0.21 -30.22
CA ALA A 172 -20.55 1.12 -29.21
C ALA A 172 -19.28 1.84 -29.70
N VAL A 173 -19.21 3.14 -29.46
CA VAL A 173 -18.04 3.98 -29.71
C VAL A 173 -17.64 4.61 -28.39
N ILE A 174 -16.42 4.36 -27.94
CA ILE A 174 -15.85 5.11 -26.82
C ILE A 174 -15.31 6.42 -27.35
N GLU A 175 -15.78 7.51 -26.79
CA GLU A 175 -15.35 8.87 -27.11
C GLU A 175 -14.55 9.45 -25.94
N VAL A 176 -13.48 10.18 -26.26
CA VAL A 176 -12.69 10.97 -25.30
C VAL A 176 -12.77 12.43 -25.75
N ALA A 177 -13.28 13.31 -24.87
CA ALA A 177 -13.55 14.70 -25.19
C ALA A 177 -14.40 14.89 -26.51
N GLY A 178 -15.33 13.97 -26.75
CA GLY A 178 -16.19 13.95 -27.94
C GLY A 178 -15.50 13.41 -29.20
N ILE A 179 -14.26 12.97 -29.13
CA ILE A 179 -13.53 12.36 -30.26
C ILE A 179 -13.67 10.84 -30.18
N PRO A 180 -14.16 10.15 -31.25
CA PRO A 180 -14.26 8.70 -31.24
C PRO A 180 -12.85 8.04 -31.25
N VAL A 181 -12.59 7.19 -30.28
CA VAL A 181 -11.28 6.54 -30.10
C VAL A 181 -11.35 5.05 -30.39
N PHE A 182 -12.39 4.35 -29.89
CA PHE A 182 -12.55 2.90 -30.07
C PHE A 182 -13.97 2.56 -30.50
N TYR A 183 -14.10 1.60 -31.41
CA TYR A 183 -15.37 1.02 -31.84
C TYR A 183 -15.48 -0.44 -31.44
N PHE A 184 -16.62 -0.81 -30.85
CA PHE A 184 -16.95 -2.18 -30.45
C PHE A 184 -18.32 -2.55 -31.06
N PRO A 185 -18.39 -3.60 -31.89
CA PRO A 185 -19.69 -4.10 -32.41
C PRO A 185 -20.62 -4.52 -31.28
N PHE A 186 -20.05 -5.01 -30.18
CA PHE A 186 -20.73 -5.35 -28.94
C PHE A 186 -19.83 -5.02 -27.75
N LEU A 187 -20.41 -4.33 -26.75
CA LEU A 187 -19.77 -4.02 -25.47
C LEU A 187 -20.79 -4.31 -24.38
N ALA A 188 -20.34 -4.83 -23.23
CA ALA A 188 -21.18 -4.97 -22.07
C ALA A 188 -20.36 -4.71 -20.80
N HIS A 189 -20.99 -4.08 -19.81
CA HIS A 189 -20.44 -3.93 -18.49
C HIS A 189 -21.54 -4.13 -17.43
N PRO A 190 -21.17 -4.55 -16.21
CA PRO A 190 -22.12 -4.61 -15.11
C PRO A 190 -22.60 -3.19 -14.74
N ASP A 191 -23.82 -3.10 -14.22
CA ASP A 191 -24.31 -1.89 -13.56
C ASP A 191 -23.43 -1.58 -12.36
N PRO A 192 -23.11 -0.32 -12.03
CA PRO A 192 -22.27 0.04 -10.88
C PRO A 192 -22.77 -0.54 -9.53
N ASN A 193 -24.06 -0.78 -9.40
CA ASN A 193 -24.65 -1.39 -8.19
C ASN A 193 -24.72 -2.92 -8.24
N SER A 194 -24.19 -3.54 -9.30
CA SER A 194 -24.24 -4.99 -9.46
C SER A 194 -23.28 -5.71 -8.50
N GLU A 195 -23.63 -6.94 -8.14
CA GLU A 195 -22.68 -7.87 -7.52
C GLU A 195 -21.50 -8.15 -8.46
N ARG A 196 -20.38 -8.61 -7.89
CA ARG A 196 -19.16 -8.94 -8.65
C ARG A 196 -19.46 -9.96 -9.76
N ARG A 197 -19.02 -9.67 -10.99
CA ARG A 197 -19.26 -10.51 -12.17
C ARG A 197 -17.99 -10.72 -12.98
N SER A 198 -17.94 -11.88 -13.64
CA SER A 198 -16.87 -12.20 -14.58
C SER A 198 -16.95 -11.34 -15.84
N GLY A 199 -15.79 -10.88 -16.32
CA GLY A 199 -15.70 -10.06 -17.53
C GLY A 199 -14.28 -9.69 -17.90
N LEU A 200 -14.13 -9.16 -19.11
CA LEU A 200 -12.86 -8.58 -19.54
C LEU A 200 -12.63 -7.29 -18.73
N LEU A 201 -11.47 -7.20 -18.13
CA LEU A 201 -10.99 -5.95 -17.57
C LEU A 201 -10.28 -5.15 -18.67
N ILE A 202 -9.96 -3.94 -18.33
CA ILE A 202 -9.32 -3.03 -19.24
C ILE A 202 -7.89 -3.51 -19.56
N PRO A 203 -7.47 -3.57 -20.85
CA PRO A 203 -6.15 -4.03 -21.22
C PRO A 203 -5.06 -3.02 -20.89
N SER A 204 -3.83 -3.46 -20.68
CA SER A 204 -2.64 -2.61 -20.66
C SER A 204 -1.82 -2.80 -21.93
N ALA A 205 -1.18 -1.73 -22.38
CA ALA A 205 -0.29 -1.74 -23.52
C ALA A 205 0.87 -0.76 -23.30
N GLY A 206 2.02 -1.11 -23.85
CA GLY A 206 3.21 -0.28 -23.77
C GLY A 206 4.29 -0.72 -24.74
N MET A 207 5.46 -0.12 -24.57
CA MET A 207 6.65 -0.44 -25.35
C MET A 207 7.86 -0.38 -24.42
N SER A 208 8.66 -1.44 -24.41
CA SER A 208 9.95 -1.47 -23.73
C SER A 208 11.05 -1.95 -24.66
N SER A 209 12.29 -1.63 -24.33
CA SER A 209 13.43 -2.09 -25.11
C SER A 209 13.50 -3.62 -25.18
N LYS A 210 13.24 -4.32 -24.06
CA LYS A 210 13.33 -5.78 -23.94
C LYS A 210 12.12 -6.54 -24.51
N LEU A 211 10.89 -6.10 -24.24
CA LEU A 211 9.68 -6.79 -24.68
C LEU A 211 9.21 -6.35 -26.08
N GLY A 212 9.68 -5.19 -26.58
CA GLY A 212 9.09 -4.52 -27.72
C GLY A 212 7.71 -3.96 -27.38
N TRP A 213 6.79 -3.92 -28.35
CA TRP A 213 5.39 -3.66 -28.09
C TRP A 213 4.78 -4.83 -27.31
N TYR A 214 4.04 -4.53 -26.26
CA TYR A 214 3.30 -5.54 -25.50
C TYR A 214 1.84 -5.11 -25.30
N TYR A 215 0.98 -6.12 -25.17
CA TYR A 215 -0.44 -5.98 -24.88
C TYR A 215 -0.84 -7.09 -23.91
N GLN A 216 -1.49 -6.71 -22.81
CA GLN A 216 -2.00 -7.62 -21.79
C GLN A 216 -3.50 -7.41 -21.63
N GLN A 217 -4.30 -8.49 -21.74
CA GLN A 217 -5.75 -8.48 -21.60
C GLN A 217 -6.19 -9.23 -20.36
N PRO A 218 -6.45 -8.58 -19.23
CA PRO A 218 -6.98 -9.26 -18.07
C PRO A 218 -8.44 -9.68 -18.26
N TYR A 219 -8.77 -10.87 -17.78
CA TYR A 219 -10.13 -11.39 -17.63
C TYR A 219 -10.38 -11.67 -16.15
N TYR A 220 -11.33 -10.99 -15.56
CA TYR A 220 -11.78 -11.22 -14.20
C TYR A 220 -12.80 -12.34 -14.15
N TRP A 221 -12.56 -13.36 -13.33
CA TRP A 221 -13.44 -14.48 -13.09
C TRP A 221 -13.94 -14.48 -11.64
N ALA A 222 -15.22 -14.11 -11.45
CA ALA A 222 -15.93 -14.27 -10.19
C ALA A 222 -16.30 -15.74 -10.01
N ILE A 223 -15.47 -16.52 -9.31
CA ILE A 223 -15.67 -17.97 -9.13
C ILE A 223 -16.83 -18.23 -8.16
N SER A 224 -16.89 -17.45 -7.07
CA SER A 224 -17.94 -17.48 -6.07
C SER A 224 -17.97 -16.17 -5.28
N ASP A 225 -18.92 -15.99 -4.36
CA ASP A 225 -19.00 -14.79 -3.51
C ASP A 225 -17.75 -14.54 -2.68
N SER A 226 -16.96 -15.56 -2.43
CA SER A 226 -15.73 -15.49 -1.62
C SER A 226 -14.43 -15.77 -2.36
N SER A 227 -14.49 -16.10 -3.67
CA SER A 227 -13.31 -16.42 -4.48
C SER A 227 -13.38 -15.80 -5.86
N GLU A 228 -12.25 -15.32 -6.33
CA GLU A 228 -12.09 -14.67 -7.63
C GLU A 228 -10.72 -14.96 -8.22
N MET A 229 -10.59 -14.86 -9.53
CA MET A 229 -9.33 -14.98 -10.24
C MET A 229 -9.27 -14.00 -11.40
N THR A 230 -8.12 -13.33 -11.56
CA THR A 230 -7.82 -12.57 -12.76
C THR A 230 -6.84 -13.37 -13.63
N ILE A 231 -7.16 -13.55 -14.89
CA ILE A 231 -6.37 -14.27 -15.88
C ILE A 231 -5.87 -13.24 -16.90
N SER A 232 -4.57 -13.00 -16.95
CA SER A 232 -3.98 -11.89 -17.72
C SER A 232 -2.94 -12.42 -18.74
N PRO A 233 -3.37 -12.91 -19.91
CA PRO A 233 -2.44 -13.23 -20.99
C PRO A 233 -1.80 -11.93 -21.52
N MET A 234 -0.47 -11.94 -21.64
CA MET A 234 0.33 -10.89 -22.24
C MET A 234 0.99 -11.40 -23.51
N VAL A 235 0.84 -10.67 -24.60
CA VAL A 235 1.56 -10.91 -25.86
C VAL A 235 2.57 -9.79 -26.07
N THR A 236 3.74 -10.15 -26.58
CA THR A 236 4.87 -9.24 -26.75
C THR A 236 5.44 -9.39 -28.17
N GLN A 237 6.19 -8.39 -28.62
CA GLN A 237 6.83 -8.42 -29.94
C GLN A 237 8.10 -9.27 -29.96
N ASN A 238 8.95 -9.16 -28.92
CA ASN A 238 10.30 -9.72 -28.93
C ASN A 238 10.37 -11.11 -28.29
N VAL A 239 9.50 -11.40 -27.32
CA VAL A 239 9.57 -12.63 -26.51
C VAL A 239 8.25 -13.39 -26.56
N ASN A 240 8.23 -14.63 -26.05
CA ASN A 240 7.03 -15.46 -26.06
C ASN A 240 5.94 -14.92 -25.11
N PRO A 241 4.67 -15.26 -25.35
CA PRO A 241 3.57 -14.83 -24.50
C PRO A 241 3.74 -15.30 -23.05
N LEU A 242 3.35 -14.43 -22.12
CA LEU A 242 3.30 -14.69 -20.69
C LEU A 242 1.84 -14.82 -20.24
N LEU A 243 1.55 -15.77 -19.37
CA LEU A 243 0.26 -15.86 -18.70
C LEU A 243 0.44 -15.56 -17.21
N GLU A 244 -0.26 -14.54 -16.72
CA GLU A 244 -0.32 -14.16 -15.31
C GLU A 244 -1.69 -14.49 -14.72
N LEU A 245 -1.71 -15.01 -13.49
CA LEU A 245 -2.90 -15.38 -12.74
C LEU A 245 -2.84 -14.73 -11.35
N ASP A 246 -3.89 -14.03 -10.97
CA ASP A 246 -4.09 -13.48 -9.63
C ASP A 246 -5.34 -14.11 -9.02
N PHE A 247 -5.16 -14.94 -7.99
CA PHE A 247 -6.23 -15.63 -7.29
C PHE A 247 -6.41 -15.10 -5.90
N ARG A 248 -7.66 -14.77 -5.51
CA ARG A 248 -8.01 -14.29 -4.17
C ARG A 248 -9.19 -15.08 -3.62
N LYS A 249 -9.08 -15.44 -2.34
CA LYS A 249 -10.15 -16.15 -1.63
C LYS A 249 -10.26 -15.67 -0.19
N LYS A 250 -11.48 -15.37 0.24
CA LYS A 250 -11.84 -15.10 1.62
C LYS A 250 -12.46 -16.32 2.27
N PHE A 251 -12.12 -16.55 3.53
CA PHE A 251 -12.67 -17.58 4.40
C PHE A 251 -13.23 -16.91 5.65
N TYR A 252 -14.00 -17.60 6.45
CA TYR A 252 -14.50 -17.06 7.71
C TYR A 252 -13.37 -16.66 8.67
N SER A 253 -12.26 -17.39 8.67
CA SER A 253 -11.13 -17.15 9.55
C SER A 253 -9.99 -16.35 8.93
N GLY A 254 -10.02 -16.04 7.61
CA GLY A 254 -8.91 -15.37 6.97
C GLY A 254 -9.04 -15.23 5.46
N SER A 255 -7.90 -15.00 4.79
CA SER A 255 -7.85 -14.85 3.32
C SER A 255 -6.56 -15.43 2.75
N VAL A 256 -6.62 -15.73 1.45
CA VAL A 256 -5.49 -16.16 0.62
C VAL A 256 -5.44 -15.30 -0.63
N ASN A 257 -4.24 -14.83 -0.98
CA ASN A 257 -3.93 -14.17 -2.24
C ASN A 257 -2.75 -14.90 -2.89
N ILE A 258 -2.84 -15.23 -4.17
CA ILE A 258 -1.77 -15.88 -4.93
C ILE A 258 -1.68 -15.19 -6.29
N ASN A 259 -0.51 -14.65 -6.60
CA ASN A 259 -0.13 -14.14 -7.90
C ASN A 259 0.94 -15.06 -8.48
N THR A 260 0.77 -15.50 -9.70
CA THR A 260 1.72 -16.37 -10.39
C THR A 260 1.73 -16.07 -11.87
N SER A 261 2.87 -16.23 -12.51
CA SER A 261 2.94 -16.19 -13.96
C SER A 261 3.85 -17.29 -14.49
N PHE A 262 3.66 -17.64 -15.74
CA PHE A 262 4.51 -18.63 -16.43
C PHE A 262 4.57 -18.37 -17.91
N THR A 263 5.70 -18.74 -18.47
CA THR A 263 6.01 -18.73 -19.92
C THR A 263 7.00 -19.84 -20.24
N LYS A 264 7.10 -20.18 -21.51
CA LYS A 264 8.19 -21.03 -22.01
C LYS A 264 9.07 -20.17 -22.90
N GLU A 265 10.30 -19.87 -22.47
CA GLU A 265 11.17 -18.90 -23.12
C GLU A 265 12.65 -19.21 -22.92
N GLN A 266 13.48 -18.73 -23.84
CA GLN A 266 14.92 -18.60 -23.67
C GLN A 266 15.27 -17.46 -22.70
N ASP A 267 16.53 -17.36 -22.30
CA ASP A 267 17.01 -16.10 -21.72
C ASP A 267 16.98 -14.99 -22.78
N PHE A 268 16.79 -13.76 -22.34
CA PHE A 268 16.90 -12.59 -23.21
C PHE A 268 17.50 -11.40 -22.43
N ASP A 269 18.17 -10.51 -23.16
CA ASP A 269 18.79 -9.31 -22.62
C ASP A 269 17.85 -8.09 -22.65
N SER A 270 18.38 -6.91 -22.33
CA SER A 270 17.64 -5.65 -22.33
C SER A 270 17.20 -5.15 -23.70
N ASP A 271 17.75 -5.68 -24.78
CA ASP A 271 17.35 -5.38 -26.16
C ASP A 271 16.37 -6.42 -26.72
N GLY A 272 16.04 -7.44 -25.90
CA GLY A 272 15.13 -8.55 -26.27
C GLY A 272 15.81 -9.62 -27.13
N GLU A 273 17.16 -9.61 -27.22
CA GLU A 273 17.90 -10.68 -27.93
C GLU A 273 17.91 -11.95 -27.09
N ARG A 274 17.47 -13.06 -27.69
CA ARG A 274 17.31 -14.37 -27.04
C ARG A 274 18.59 -15.17 -27.08
N PHE A 275 18.86 -15.92 -26.01
CA PHE A 275 20.00 -16.84 -25.91
C PHE A 275 19.70 -17.99 -24.94
N GLY A 276 20.55 -19.05 -24.96
CA GLY A 276 20.37 -20.21 -24.09
C GLY A 276 19.24 -21.14 -24.54
N ASP A 277 18.80 -21.99 -23.62
CA ASP A 277 17.80 -23.03 -23.88
C ASP A 277 16.38 -22.54 -23.60
N ASP A 278 15.42 -23.08 -24.36
CA ASP A 278 13.99 -22.82 -24.20
C ASP A 278 13.46 -23.61 -22.98
N THR A 279 13.21 -22.93 -21.88
CA THR A 279 12.82 -23.53 -20.61
C THR A 279 11.53 -22.94 -20.06
N TRP A 280 10.83 -23.68 -19.18
CA TRP A 280 9.71 -23.13 -18.42
C TRP A 280 10.22 -22.17 -17.36
N ARG A 281 9.65 -20.97 -17.36
CA ARG A 281 9.93 -19.90 -16.42
C ARG A 281 8.66 -19.47 -15.71
N SER A 282 8.78 -19.17 -14.42
CA SER A 282 7.62 -18.84 -13.60
C SER A 282 8.00 -18.07 -12.35
N HIS A 283 7.03 -17.39 -11.77
CA HIS A 283 7.08 -16.95 -10.38
C HIS A 283 5.81 -17.37 -9.65
N ILE A 284 5.89 -17.41 -8.33
CA ILE A 284 4.75 -17.51 -7.43
C ILE A 284 4.94 -16.58 -6.24
N TYR A 285 3.98 -15.68 -6.06
CA TYR A 285 3.85 -14.80 -4.91
C TYR A 285 2.51 -15.07 -4.23
N GLY A 286 2.55 -15.46 -2.96
CA GLY A 286 1.33 -15.82 -2.26
C GLY A 286 1.37 -15.40 -0.81
N SER A 287 0.22 -15.10 -0.24
CA SER A 287 0.08 -14.87 1.20
C SER A 287 -1.26 -15.38 1.70
N GLY A 288 -1.26 -15.82 2.94
CA GLY A 288 -2.47 -16.20 3.65
C GLY A 288 -2.33 -15.89 5.13
N LEU A 289 -3.43 -15.41 5.74
CA LEU A 289 -3.50 -15.14 7.17
C LEU A 289 -4.83 -15.61 7.71
N PHE A 290 -4.80 -16.41 8.78
CA PHE A 290 -5.97 -17.05 9.37
C PHE A 290 -5.99 -16.88 10.88
N ALA A 291 -7.12 -16.43 11.41
CA ALA A 291 -7.37 -16.40 12.84
C ALA A 291 -7.73 -17.81 13.35
N ILE A 292 -7.06 -18.25 14.41
CA ILE A 292 -7.45 -19.43 15.19
C ILE A 292 -8.45 -19.00 16.28
N ASN A 293 -8.14 -17.87 16.92
CA ASN A 293 -8.99 -17.17 17.87
C ASN A 293 -8.57 -15.69 17.96
N ASN A 294 -9.07 -14.95 18.95
CA ASN A 294 -8.78 -13.51 19.09
C ASN A 294 -7.29 -13.21 19.30
N ASN A 295 -6.52 -14.14 19.87
CA ASN A 295 -5.12 -13.94 20.24
C ASN A 295 -4.14 -14.66 19.30
N TRP A 296 -4.59 -15.69 18.58
CA TRP A 296 -3.71 -16.54 17.79
C TRP A 296 -4.08 -16.51 16.31
N LYS A 297 -3.06 -16.35 15.47
CA LYS A 297 -3.17 -16.40 14.01
C LYS A 297 -2.05 -17.28 13.47
N TRP A 298 -2.33 -17.93 12.35
CA TRP A 298 -1.30 -18.58 11.54
C TRP A 298 -1.38 -18.04 10.11
N GLY A 299 -0.28 -18.11 9.41
CA GLY A 299 -0.25 -17.64 8.03
C GLY A 299 0.98 -18.13 7.30
N PHE A 300 1.01 -17.81 6.01
CA PHE A 300 2.14 -18.09 5.14
C PHE A 300 2.40 -16.91 4.21
N GLY A 301 3.66 -16.81 3.77
CA GLY A 301 4.11 -16.02 2.63
C GLY A 301 4.89 -16.95 1.72
N VAL A 302 4.65 -16.91 0.43
CA VAL A 302 5.43 -17.64 -0.58
C VAL A 302 5.95 -16.65 -1.59
N GLU A 303 7.27 -16.65 -1.78
CA GLU A 303 7.95 -15.88 -2.80
C GLU A 303 9.01 -16.76 -3.44
N GLN A 304 8.83 -17.06 -4.72
CA GLN A 304 9.76 -17.90 -5.47
C GLN A 304 9.72 -17.58 -6.97
N GLN A 305 10.86 -17.63 -7.60
CA GLN A 305 11.04 -17.48 -9.04
C GLN A 305 11.86 -18.65 -9.62
N SER A 306 11.69 -18.90 -10.90
CA SER A 306 12.46 -19.91 -11.64
C SER A 306 13.92 -19.50 -11.82
N ASP A 307 14.19 -18.21 -11.92
CA ASP A 307 15.52 -17.61 -12.06
C ASP A 307 15.53 -16.18 -11.45
N ASP A 308 16.70 -15.71 -11.07
CA ASP A 308 16.89 -14.46 -10.30
C ASP A 308 16.53 -13.18 -11.06
N LEU A 309 16.36 -13.26 -12.37
CA LEU A 309 16.05 -12.10 -13.21
C LEU A 309 14.61 -12.13 -13.75
N TYR A 310 13.80 -13.11 -13.37
CA TYR A 310 12.46 -13.31 -13.91
C TYR A 310 11.59 -12.06 -13.77
N ASP A 311 11.47 -11.51 -12.54
CA ASP A 311 10.67 -10.30 -12.29
C ASP A 311 11.13 -9.11 -13.14
N ARG A 312 12.44 -8.95 -13.26
CA ARG A 312 13.04 -7.83 -14.00
C ARG A 312 12.89 -8.00 -15.52
N ARG A 313 12.87 -9.25 -16.02
CA ARG A 313 12.65 -9.52 -17.45
C ARG A 313 11.25 -9.19 -17.89
N TYR A 314 10.27 -9.51 -17.07
CA TYR A 314 8.86 -9.37 -17.44
C TYR A 314 8.16 -8.20 -16.77
N ASP A 315 8.88 -7.32 -16.07
CA ASP A 315 8.36 -6.17 -15.31
C ASP A 315 7.25 -6.58 -14.32
N ILE A 316 7.47 -7.71 -13.62
CA ILE A 316 6.53 -8.20 -12.62
C ILE A 316 6.74 -7.43 -11.31
N ASN A 317 5.70 -6.69 -10.93
CA ASN A 317 5.70 -5.90 -9.70
C ASN A 317 5.24 -6.73 -8.50
N GLY A 318 5.71 -6.35 -7.32
CA GLY A 318 5.23 -6.94 -6.07
C GLY A 318 6.30 -7.53 -5.17
N GLN A 319 7.59 -7.38 -5.49
CA GLN A 319 8.70 -7.75 -4.60
C GLN A 319 8.71 -6.93 -3.30
N ASP A 320 8.21 -5.71 -3.33
CA ASP A 320 8.13 -4.76 -2.21
C ASP A 320 6.94 -5.02 -1.27
N LYS A 321 5.98 -5.86 -1.67
CA LYS A 321 4.82 -6.18 -0.85
C LYS A 321 5.18 -7.14 0.27
N GLN A 322 4.91 -6.77 1.51
CA GLN A 322 5.08 -7.68 2.64
C GLN A 322 4.08 -8.83 2.57
N ARG A 323 4.60 -10.08 2.57
CA ARG A 323 3.81 -11.32 2.52
C ARG A 323 4.10 -12.19 3.73
N GLY A 324 3.52 -11.87 4.87
CA GLY A 324 3.65 -12.66 6.07
C GLY A 324 4.11 -11.87 7.28
N LEU A 325 4.62 -12.56 8.30
CA LEU A 325 5.01 -12.00 9.59
C LEU A 325 6.34 -11.25 9.51
N TYR A 326 7.32 -11.87 8.86
CA TYR A 326 8.65 -11.30 8.67
C TYR A 326 8.69 -10.51 7.36
N SER A 327 9.31 -9.33 7.41
CA SER A 327 9.47 -8.48 6.24
C SER A 327 10.40 -9.12 5.22
N ASN A 328 10.00 -9.10 3.96
CA ASN A 328 10.88 -9.43 2.85
C ASN A 328 12.03 -8.41 2.74
N GLN A 329 13.07 -8.79 2.06
CA GLN A 329 14.20 -7.91 1.74
C GLN A 329 14.19 -7.61 0.24
N PRO A 330 14.51 -6.37 -0.18
CA PRO A 330 14.48 -6.00 -1.60
C PRO A 330 15.41 -6.79 -2.52
N ARG A 331 16.28 -7.62 -1.94
CA ARG A 331 17.33 -8.36 -2.66
C ARG A 331 17.24 -9.87 -2.49
N ARG A 332 16.22 -10.35 -1.79
CA ARG A 332 15.96 -11.77 -1.54
C ARG A 332 14.46 -12.01 -1.45
N LEU A 333 14.01 -13.08 -2.03
CA LEU A 333 12.65 -13.56 -1.85
C LEU A 333 12.56 -14.33 -0.53
N LEU A 334 11.44 -14.18 0.19
CA LEU A 334 11.21 -14.81 1.48
C LEU A 334 9.93 -15.65 1.46
N SER A 335 10.09 -16.97 1.49
CA SER A 335 8.99 -17.88 1.77
C SER A 335 8.93 -18.21 3.25
N GLN A 336 7.73 -18.15 3.84
CA GLN A 336 7.54 -18.32 5.28
C GLN A 336 6.22 -19.01 5.62
N LEU A 337 6.24 -19.80 6.69
CA LEU A 337 5.07 -20.34 7.36
C LEU A 337 5.17 -19.97 8.83
N PHE A 338 4.14 -19.39 9.42
CA PHE A 338 4.24 -18.87 10.77
C PHE A 338 2.96 -19.07 11.59
N LEU A 339 3.17 -19.08 12.89
CA LEU A 339 2.14 -18.99 13.93
C LEU A 339 2.49 -17.83 14.84
N VAL A 340 1.54 -16.94 15.13
CA VAL A 340 1.74 -15.80 16.02
C VAL A 340 0.63 -15.74 17.05
N GLY A 341 1.03 -15.50 18.31
CA GLY A 341 0.14 -15.29 19.44
C GLY A 341 0.43 -13.95 20.12
N GLN A 342 -0.60 -13.15 20.35
CA GLN A 342 -0.48 -11.86 21.01
C GLN A 342 -1.65 -11.66 21.99
N GLY A 343 -1.33 -11.32 23.22
CA GLY A 343 -2.25 -10.90 24.25
C GLY A 343 -1.86 -9.54 24.82
N ASP A 344 -2.49 -9.14 25.92
CA ASP A 344 -2.22 -7.84 26.55
C ASP A 344 -0.81 -7.74 27.14
N ASP A 345 -0.27 -8.88 27.61
CA ASP A 345 0.99 -8.95 28.33
C ASP A 345 2.01 -9.93 27.74
N TYR A 346 1.71 -10.52 26.58
CA TYR A 346 2.64 -11.43 25.90
C TYR A 346 2.59 -11.31 24.37
N TYR A 347 3.72 -11.64 23.77
CA TYR A 347 3.87 -11.88 22.34
C TYR A 347 4.67 -13.16 22.13
N THR A 348 4.31 -13.95 21.14
CA THR A 348 5.08 -15.12 20.74
C THR A 348 4.86 -15.44 19.26
N ASP A 349 5.90 -15.88 18.59
CA ASP A 349 5.82 -16.40 17.23
C ASP A 349 6.74 -17.59 17.02
N VAL A 350 6.41 -18.39 16.02
CA VAL A 350 7.25 -19.43 15.46
C VAL A 350 7.12 -19.40 13.94
N ALA A 351 8.24 -19.46 13.23
CA ALA A 351 8.26 -19.41 11.78
C ALA A 351 9.27 -20.38 11.17
N LEU A 352 8.96 -20.84 9.96
CA LEU A 352 9.87 -21.51 9.04
C LEU A 352 10.17 -20.52 7.92
N LEU A 353 11.44 -20.22 7.68
CA LEU A 353 11.87 -19.21 6.71
C LEU A 353 12.79 -19.84 5.67
N LYS A 354 12.52 -19.59 4.40
CA LYS A 354 13.40 -19.97 3.29
C LYS A 354 13.60 -18.77 2.39
N PHE A 355 14.85 -18.52 2.03
CA PHE A 355 15.24 -17.41 1.17
C PHE A 355 15.69 -17.89 -0.20
N GLN A 356 15.48 -17.06 -1.23
CA GLN A 356 16.09 -17.18 -2.55
C GLN A 356 16.83 -15.87 -2.85
N GLY A 357 18.10 -15.96 -3.24
CA GLY A 357 18.92 -14.83 -3.63
C GLY A 357 18.50 -14.26 -4.99
N LEU A 358 18.63 -12.93 -5.17
CA LEU A 358 18.33 -12.26 -6.44
C LEU A 358 19.56 -11.56 -7.04
N ARG A 359 20.65 -11.39 -6.28
CA ARG A 359 21.85 -10.71 -6.76
C ARG A 359 22.77 -11.69 -7.50
N ALA A 360 23.55 -11.16 -8.43
CA ALA A 360 24.61 -11.92 -9.09
C ALA A 360 25.68 -12.48 -8.13
N SER A 361 25.84 -11.86 -6.96
CA SER A 361 26.77 -12.26 -5.91
C SER A 361 26.18 -13.26 -4.91
N ASP A 362 24.87 -13.52 -4.95
CA ASP A 362 24.23 -14.44 -4.03
C ASP A 362 24.44 -15.88 -4.53
N ASP A 363 24.87 -16.75 -3.61
CA ASP A 363 24.89 -18.20 -3.78
C ASP A 363 23.84 -18.77 -2.86
N ASP A 364 22.78 -19.35 -3.42
CA ASP A 364 21.68 -19.94 -2.65
C ASP A 364 22.16 -21.05 -1.70
N GLY A 365 23.29 -21.71 -2.01
CA GLY A 365 23.93 -22.67 -1.14
C GLY A 365 24.52 -22.07 0.15
N GLU A 366 24.91 -20.80 0.13
CA GLU A 366 25.42 -20.06 1.30
C GLU A 366 24.31 -19.39 2.11
N ILE A 367 23.11 -19.16 1.52
CA ILE A 367 22.00 -18.52 2.19
C ILE A 367 21.31 -19.52 3.12
N PRO A 368 21.24 -19.26 4.44
CA PRO A 368 20.68 -20.23 5.38
C PRO A 368 19.15 -20.30 5.25
N THR A 369 18.62 -21.52 5.37
CA THR A 369 17.23 -21.76 5.72
C THR A 369 17.10 -21.68 7.23
N ALA A 370 16.13 -20.93 7.76
CA ALA A 370 15.89 -20.78 9.18
C ALA A 370 14.63 -21.57 9.59
N THR A 371 14.82 -22.76 10.20
CA THR A 371 13.73 -23.74 10.41
C THR A 371 13.87 -24.56 11.69
N PRO A 372 13.17 -24.22 12.80
CA PRO A 372 12.35 -23.04 13.01
C PRO A 372 13.12 -21.83 13.59
N VAL A 373 12.50 -20.67 13.48
CA VAL A 373 12.77 -19.51 14.33
C VAL A 373 11.63 -19.39 15.33
N PHE A 374 11.95 -19.15 16.60
CA PHE A 374 10.98 -18.92 17.67
C PHE A 374 11.35 -17.69 18.47
N PHE A 375 10.36 -16.88 18.80
CA PHE A 375 10.47 -15.82 19.78
C PHE A 375 9.23 -15.80 20.68
N GLY A 376 9.44 -15.57 21.98
CA GLY A 376 8.37 -15.37 22.94
C GLY A 376 8.79 -14.40 24.02
N GLN A 377 7.89 -13.51 24.42
CA GLN A 377 8.11 -12.52 25.46
C GLN A 377 6.85 -12.33 26.30
N LYS A 378 7.04 -12.16 27.60
CA LYS A 378 5.98 -11.84 28.55
C LYS A 378 6.39 -10.67 29.41
N TYR A 379 5.46 -9.76 29.65
CA TYR A 379 5.63 -8.52 30.40
C TYR A 379 4.87 -8.56 31.73
N TRP A 380 5.40 -7.85 32.72
CA TRP A 380 4.74 -7.63 33.99
C TRP A 380 4.88 -6.16 34.39
N ASP A 381 3.79 -5.55 34.80
CA ASP A 381 3.79 -4.27 35.50
C ASP A 381 3.99 -4.54 37.01
N LEU A 382 5.11 -4.08 37.56
CA LEU A 382 5.46 -4.22 38.96
C LEU A 382 5.01 -3.01 39.80
N GLY A 383 4.17 -2.16 39.22
CA GLY A 383 3.68 -0.94 39.85
C GLY A 383 4.81 0.07 40.11
N LYS A 384 5.02 0.41 41.38
CA LYS A 384 6.07 1.35 41.78
C LYS A 384 7.52 0.85 41.54
N PHE A 385 7.68 -0.39 41.16
CA PHE A 385 8.99 -0.97 40.82
C PHE A 385 9.20 -1.10 39.31
N GLY A 386 8.41 -0.41 38.50
CA GLY A 386 8.56 -0.38 37.05
C GLY A 386 8.02 -1.62 36.32
N TYR A 387 8.68 -2.00 35.26
CA TYR A 387 8.27 -3.05 34.36
C TYR A 387 9.37 -4.10 34.25
N ALA A 388 8.97 -5.37 34.18
CA ALA A 388 9.89 -6.49 33.91
C ALA A 388 9.38 -7.30 32.71
N SER A 389 10.30 -7.90 31.98
CA SER A 389 9.97 -8.88 30.96
C SER A 389 10.89 -10.12 31.02
N VAL A 390 10.39 -11.22 30.50
CA VAL A 390 11.19 -12.41 30.20
C VAL A 390 10.97 -12.79 28.76
N ASN A 391 12.06 -13.07 28.04
CA ASN A 391 12.03 -13.47 26.66
C ASN A 391 12.79 -14.77 26.43
N ALA A 392 12.33 -15.55 25.46
CA ALA A 392 12.98 -16.76 25.00
C ALA A 392 13.04 -16.73 23.47
N SER A 393 14.15 -17.16 22.89
CA SER A 393 14.34 -17.23 21.44
C SER A 393 15.09 -18.48 21.05
N SER A 394 14.76 -19.04 19.89
CA SER A 394 15.59 -20.05 19.25
C SER A 394 15.65 -19.83 17.74
N ALA A 395 16.75 -20.22 17.12
CA ALA A 395 16.93 -20.24 15.69
C ALA A 395 17.75 -21.45 15.27
N ILE A 396 17.29 -22.17 14.24
CA ILE A 396 18.03 -23.25 13.59
C ILE A 396 18.31 -22.80 12.16
N LEU A 397 19.58 -22.57 11.87
CA LEU A 397 20.08 -22.15 10.56
C LEU A 397 20.84 -23.30 9.92
N SER A 398 20.45 -23.70 8.72
CA SER A 398 21.13 -24.73 7.94
C SER A 398 21.34 -24.30 6.51
N ARG A 399 22.49 -24.65 5.91
CA ARG A 399 22.89 -24.29 4.54
C ARG A 399 23.76 -25.38 3.93
N ASP A 400 23.85 -25.38 2.61
CA ASP A 400 24.67 -26.36 1.89
C ASP A 400 26.17 -26.03 2.04
N VAL A 401 26.52 -24.75 1.97
CA VAL A 401 27.89 -24.23 2.04
C VAL A 401 28.04 -23.26 3.22
N GLY A 402 28.95 -23.56 4.15
CA GLY A 402 29.22 -22.75 5.34
C GLY A 402 28.74 -23.37 6.64
N ALA A 403 28.78 -22.60 7.73
CA ALA A 403 28.46 -23.09 9.07
C ALA A 403 26.95 -23.20 9.30
N ASP A 404 26.53 -24.33 9.86
CA ASP A 404 25.19 -24.48 10.43
C ASP A 404 25.20 -24.04 11.88
N SER A 405 24.12 -23.43 12.35
CA SER A 405 24.01 -23.01 13.75
C SER A 405 22.63 -23.29 14.34
N ARG A 406 22.63 -23.67 15.62
CA ARG A 406 21.41 -23.83 16.43
C ARG A 406 21.57 -23.00 17.67
N ARG A 407 20.73 -22.00 17.85
CA ARG A 407 20.77 -21.10 18.99
C ARG A 407 19.54 -21.27 19.86
N VAL A 408 19.75 -21.25 21.18
CA VAL A 408 18.69 -21.07 22.18
C VAL A 408 19.13 -19.96 23.12
N SER A 409 18.26 -19.02 23.38
CA SER A 409 18.49 -17.86 24.23
C SER A 409 17.34 -17.69 25.21
N LEU A 410 17.66 -17.39 26.48
CA LEU A 410 16.70 -17.04 27.53
C LEU A 410 17.18 -15.76 28.20
N GLY A 411 16.35 -14.73 28.19
CA GLY A 411 16.67 -13.41 28.71
C GLY A 411 15.58 -12.83 29.59
N GLY A 412 15.90 -11.72 30.22
CA GLY A 412 14.97 -10.91 30.96
C GLY A 412 15.49 -9.50 31.13
N ASP A 413 14.57 -8.55 31.16
CA ASP A 413 14.84 -7.14 31.35
C ASP A 413 13.92 -6.54 32.40
N TRP A 414 14.47 -5.54 33.07
CA TRP A 414 13.75 -4.73 34.05
C TRP A 414 14.07 -3.26 33.81
N THR A 415 13.04 -2.41 33.87
CA THR A 415 13.17 -0.95 33.73
C THR A 415 12.27 -0.25 34.72
N ASP A 416 12.82 0.75 35.40
CA ASP A 416 12.09 1.64 36.30
C ASP A 416 12.36 3.10 35.91
N LEU A 417 11.31 3.93 35.87
CA LEU A 417 11.38 5.35 35.54
C LEU A 417 10.82 6.19 36.69
N ASN A 418 11.67 6.99 37.28
CA ASN A 418 11.34 7.87 38.40
C ASN A 418 11.52 9.35 38.05
N ILE A 419 10.64 10.18 38.56
CA ILE A 419 10.81 11.64 38.53
C ILE A 419 11.34 12.07 39.91
N LEU A 420 12.56 12.57 39.92
CA LEU A 420 13.24 13.04 41.12
C LEU A 420 12.86 14.49 41.45
N PRO A 421 13.09 14.93 42.71
CA PRO A 421 12.94 16.32 43.08
C PRO A 421 13.76 17.24 42.17
N GLY A 422 13.15 18.36 41.76
CA GLY A 422 13.77 19.30 40.82
C GLY A 422 13.47 19.00 39.35
N GLY A 423 12.72 17.93 39.02
CA GLY A 423 12.28 17.62 37.65
C GLY A 423 13.27 16.76 36.85
N PHE A 424 14.25 16.16 37.49
CA PHE A 424 15.11 15.17 36.87
C PHE A 424 14.34 13.85 36.59
N THR A 425 14.57 13.22 35.47
CA THR A 425 14.08 11.90 35.16
C THR A 425 15.22 10.88 35.31
N LEU A 426 14.99 9.84 36.09
CA LEU A 426 15.93 8.75 36.33
C LEU A 426 15.34 7.46 35.81
N LYS A 427 15.89 6.91 34.73
CA LYS A 427 15.58 5.57 34.22
C LYS A 427 16.67 4.62 34.71
N THR A 428 16.31 3.61 35.49
CA THR A 428 17.21 2.53 35.89
C THR A 428 16.81 1.26 35.18
N PHE A 429 17.77 0.48 34.70
CA PHE A 429 17.49 -0.73 33.96
C PHE A 429 18.52 -1.81 34.25
N ALA A 430 18.12 -3.04 34.05
CA ALA A 430 18.97 -4.22 34.07
C ALA A 430 18.46 -5.21 33.02
N GLU A 431 19.39 -5.83 32.31
CA GLU A 431 19.11 -6.86 31.33
C GLU A 431 20.11 -8.02 31.50
N ALA A 432 19.66 -9.23 31.29
CA ALA A 432 20.51 -10.41 31.34
C ALA A 432 19.99 -11.47 30.36
N ARG A 433 20.91 -12.19 29.70
CA ARG A 433 20.57 -13.22 28.74
C ARG A 433 21.63 -14.34 28.76
N GLY A 434 21.18 -15.59 28.78
CA GLY A 434 22.01 -16.76 28.54
C GLY A 434 21.78 -17.30 27.14
N ASP A 435 22.85 -17.52 26.39
CA ASP A 435 22.83 -18.07 25.04
C ASP A 435 23.60 -19.38 24.96
N TYR A 436 23.05 -20.34 24.24
CA TYR A 436 23.72 -21.60 23.88
C TYR A 436 23.67 -21.77 22.37
N TYR A 437 24.84 -21.94 21.76
CA TYR A 437 25.03 -22.22 20.34
C TYR A 437 25.60 -23.62 20.16
N ALA A 438 24.97 -24.44 19.32
CA ALA A 438 25.54 -25.64 18.75
C ALA A 438 25.92 -25.38 17.30
N LEU A 439 27.18 -25.53 16.96
CA LEU A 439 27.75 -25.19 15.65
C LEU A 439 28.19 -26.46 14.94
N ASP A 440 27.96 -26.52 13.64
CA ASP A 440 28.40 -27.59 12.77
C ASP A 440 29.03 -26.98 11.51
N LYS A 441 30.03 -27.69 10.92
CA LYS A 441 30.78 -27.21 9.75
C LYS A 441 31.52 -25.87 9.99
N ASP A 442 31.74 -25.45 11.23
CA ASP A 442 32.41 -24.20 11.56
C ASP A 442 33.94 -24.28 11.42
N VAL A 443 34.50 -23.23 10.82
CA VAL A 443 35.97 -23.13 10.60
C VAL A 443 36.78 -22.97 11.89
N SER A 444 36.16 -22.53 13.01
CA SER A 444 36.82 -22.41 14.32
C SER A 444 37.08 -23.76 15.01
N GLY A 445 36.39 -24.82 14.56
CA GLY A 445 36.43 -26.15 15.15
C GLY A 445 35.75 -26.28 16.52
N LYS A 446 35.07 -25.24 17.01
CA LYS A 446 34.24 -25.31 18.21
C LYS A 446 32.86 -25.85 17.88
N ALA A 447 32.45 -26.94 18.55
CA ALA A 447 31.14 -27.52 18.35
C ALA A 447 30.03 -26.82 19.14
N ASN A 448 30.37 -26.22 20.28
CA ASN A 448 29.40 -25.60 21.18
C ASN A 448 29.98 -24.35 21.83
N VAL A 449 29.16 -23.32 21.98
CA VAL A 449 29.48 -22.07 22.69
C VAL A 449 28.35 -21.74 23.64
N SER A 450 28.69 -21.50 24.91
CA SER A 450 27.74 -20.97 25.91
C SER A 450 28.24 -19.60 26.35
N ARG A 451 27.36 -18.63 26.43
CA ARG A 451 27.70 -17.32 26.98
C ARG A 451 26.59 -16.79 27.86
N PHE A 452 26.97 -15.93 28.78
CA PHE A 452 26.05 -15.11 29.54
C PHE A 452 26.38 -13.64 29.28
N VAL A 453 25.38 -12.87 28.92
CA VAL A 453 25.49 -11.44 28.65
C VAL A 453 24.53 -10.65 29.51
N GLY A 454 24.82 -9.39 29.77
CA GLY A 454 23.92 -8.54 30.53
C GLY A 454 24.53 -7.17 30.79
N ASN A 455 23.68 -6.20 31.01
CA ASN A 455 23.98 -4.82 31.36
C ASN A 455 23.12 -4.39 32.57
N ILE A 456 23.70 -3.54 33.40
CA ILE A 456 22.99 -2.78 34.41
C ILE A 456 23.36 -1.30 34.22
N GLY A 457 22.40 -0.41 34.31
CA GLY A 457 22.69 1.01 34.08
C GLY A 457 21.59 1.95 34.54
N THR A 458 21.93 3.22 34.40
CA THR A 458 21.00 4.31 34.69
C THR A 458 21.19 5.43 33.69
N GLN A 459 20.08 6.06 33.31
CA GLN A 459 20.02 7.27 32.51
C GLN A 459 19.42 8.38 33.36
N LEU A 460 20.14 9.49 33.47
CA LEU A 460 19.66 10.71 34.10
C LEU A 460 19.41 11.75 32.98
N ALA A 461 18.19 12.30 32.91
CA ALA A 461 17.88 13.39 32.01
C ALA A 461 17.22 14.55 32.77
N TYR A 462 17.40 15.77 32.25
CA TYR A 462 16.81 16.96 32.83
C TYR A 462 16.05 17.77 31.76
N PRO A 463 14.77 17.43 31.53
CA PRO A 463 13.94 18.17 30.59
C PRO A 463 13.56 19.54 31.13
N MET A 464 14.18 20.60 30.59
CA MET A 464 13.91 22.00 30.89
C MET A 464 12.96 22.54 29.83
N ILE A 465 11.83 23.09 30.27
CA ILE A 465 10.83 23.70 29.38
C ILE A 465 10.72 25.17 29.66
N ARG A 466 10.85 26.00 28.62
CA ARG A 466 10.57 27.43 28.64
C ARG A 466 9.37 27.71 27.74
N PRO A 467 8.15 27.79 28.29
CA PRO A 467 6.99 28.24 27.53
C PRO A 467 7.13 29.70 27.16
N GLY A 468 6.76 30.08 25.94
CA GLY A 468 6.80 31.45 25.46
C GLY A 468 5.55 31.84 24.69
N GLU A 469 5.33 33.12 24.48
CA GLU A 469 4.20 33.62 23.72
C GLU A 469 4.24 33.19 22.24
N SER A 470 5.43 33.17 21.66
CA SER A 470 5.66 32.81 20.24
C SER A 470 6.29 31.44 20.02
N VAL A 471 7.11 30.97 20.98
CA VAL A 471 7.85 29.71 20.88
C VAL A 471 8.01 29.03 22.24
N ASP A 472 7.73 27.76 22.30
CA ASP A 472 8.03 26.88 23.42
C ASP A 472 9.35 26.16 23.15
N ILE A 473 10.31 26.29 24.08
CA ILE A 473 11.63 25.68 23.92
C ILE A 473 11.81 24.62 25.01
N THR A 474 12.20 23.42 24.57
CA THR A 474 12.62 22.33 25.46
C THR A 474 14.10 22.04 25.22
N VAL A 475 14.86 21.94 26.33
CA VAL A 475 16.28 21.55 26.30
C VAL A 475 16.44 20.39 27.27
N GLU A 476 16.93 19.26 26.81
CA GLU A 476 17.07 18.02 27.59
C GLU A 476 18.48 17.48 27.46
N PRO A 477 19.41 17.86 28.36
CA PRO A 477 20.65 17.11 28.53
C PRO A 477 20.36 15.75 29.18
N ALA A 478 21.01 14.71 28.68
CA ALA A 478 20.90 13.36 29.23
C ALA A 478 22.25 12.66 29.24
N VAL A 479 22.45 11.85 30.27
CA VAL A 479 23.66 11.02 30.42
C VAL A 479 23.18 9.63 30.84
N MET A 480 23.73 8.59 30.19
CA MET A 480 23.57 7.19 30.55
C MET A 480 24.91 6.61 30.94
N VAL A 481 24.94 5.90 32.06
CA VAL A 481 26.05 5.06 32.49
C VAL A 481 25.56 3.63 32.58
N ALA A 482 26.25 2.71 31.92
CA ALA A 482 25.93 1.29 32.00
C ALA A 482 27.21 0.46 32.13
N TRP A 483 27.08 -0.69 32.73
CA TRP A 483 28.15 -1.64 32.87
C TRP A 483 27.66 -3.03 32.49
N GLY A 484 28.35 -3.65 31.54
CA GLY A 484 28.08 -5.02 31.09
C GLY A 484 29.23 -5.95 31.35
N LEU A 485 29.00 -7.24 31.07
CA LEU A 485 30.03 -8.28 31.16
C LEU A 485 31.05 -8.08 30.01
N SER A 486 32.30 -8.39 30.26
CA SER A 486 33.38 -8.27 29.28
C SER A 486 33.59 -9.54 28.47
N ASN A 487 34.16 -9.40 27.25
CA ASN A 487 34.51 -10.49 26.34
C ASN A 487 33.34 -11.41 25.99
N VAL A 488 32.18 -10.85 25.79
CA VAL A 488 30.94 -11.60 25.52
C VAL A 488 30.80 -12.05 24.07
N ASN A 489 31.53 -11.45 23.11
CA ASN A 489 31.50 -11.79 21.70
C ASN A 489 32.59 -12.83 21.36
N ASP A 490 32.24 -14.12 21.47
CA ASP A 490 33.16 -15.22 21.09
C ASP A 490 33.31 -15.26 19.55
N SER A 491 34.55 -15.48 19.09
CA SER A 491 34.84 -15.53 17.65
C SER A 491 34.26 -16.76 16.94
N ALA A 492 33.85 -17.76 17.65
CA ALA A 492 33.17 -18.92 17.07
C ALA A 492 31.69 -18.69 16.81
N ILE A 493 31.06 -17.69 17.42
CA ILE A 493 29.67 -17.35 17.13
C ILE A 493 29.60 -16.66 15.77
N PRO A 494 28.92 -17.27 14.76
CA PRO A 494 28.70 -16.61 13.48
C PRO A 494 27.76 -15.42 13.66
N ASN A 495 28.05 -14.31 12.98
CA ASN A 495 27.18 -13.14 13.00
C ASN A 495 26.17 -13.23 11.85
N GLU A 496 24.98 -13.72 12.13
CA GLU A 496 23.90 -13.90 11.13
C GLU A 496 22.82 -12.83 11.24
N ASP A 497 22.62 -12.24 12.43
CA ASP A 497 21.49 -11.36 12.72
C ASP A 497 21.89 -9.93 13.16
N SER A 498 23.20 -9.62 13.22
CA SER A 498 23.71 -8.32 13.68
C SER A 498 24.58 -7.63 12.62
N LEU A 499 24.34 -7.86 11.32
CA LEU A 499 25.20 -7.40 10.21
C LEU A 499 25.02 -5.92 9.84
N LEU A 500 23.84 -5.36 10.08
CA LEU A 500 23.47 -4.03 9.57
C LEU A 500 23.18 -3.01 10.68
N TYR A 501 23.71 -3.25 11.89
CA TYR A 501 23.52 -2.32 12.99
C TYR A 501 24.45 -1.10 12.84
N GLU A 502 23.89 0.08 13.06
CA GLU A 502 24.62 1.34 13.17
C GLU A 502 24.13 2.09 14.42
N PHE A 503 25.06 2.50 15.27
CA PHE A 503 24.78 3.31 16.44
C PHE A 503 24.47 4.75 16.03
N ASP A 504 23.25 5.19 16.33
CA ASP A 504 22.73 6.52 16.01
C ASP A 504 21.98 7.17 17.19
N GLU A 505 21.24 8.25 16.95
CA GLU A 505 20.50 8.96 17.97
C GLU A 505 19.39 8.12 18.64
N SER A 506 18.85 7.12 17.94
CA SER A 506 17.77 6.28 18.48
C SER A 506 18.25 5.29 19.53
N SER A 507 19.51 4.86 19.41
CA SER A 507 20.17 3.91 20.31
C SER A 507 21.14 4.56 21.30
N LEU A 508 21.26 5.89 21.31
CA LEU A 508 22.23 6.64 22.13
C LEU A 508 22.18 6.27 23.62
N TYR A 509 21.00 5.99 24.13
CA TYR A 509 20.79 5.66 25.55
C TYR A 509 20.36 4.20 25.79
N ASP A 510 20.54 3.31 24.81
CA ASP A 510 20.36 1.89 24.97
C ASP A 510 21.69 1.24 25.37
N ALA A 511 21.69 0.42 26.43
CA ALA A 511 22.90 -0.21 26.92
C ALA A 511 23.44 -1.29 25.97
N ASN A 512 22.55 -1.96 25.24
CA ASN A 512 22.89 -2.82 24.11
C ASN A 512 22.21 -2.27 22.87
N GLY A 513 22.98 -1.67 21.99
CA GLY A 513 22.47 -1.13 20.73
C GLY A 513 22.06 -2.22 19.72
N PHE A 514 22.61 -3.42 19.82
CA PHE A 514 22.27 -4.53 18.95
C PHE A 514 20.94 -5.16 19.38
N GLY A 515 19.89 -4.95 18.61
CA GLY A 515 18.56 -5.54 18.84
C GLY A 515 18.49 -7.05 18.56
N ALA A 516 19.61 -7.67 18.18
CA ALA A 516 19.75 -9.06 17.78
C ALA A 516 20.54 -9.89 18.81
N TYR A 517 20.88 -11.13 18.48
CA TYR A 517 21.43 -12.09 19.44
C TYR A 517 22.93 -12.33 19.28
N ASP A 518 23.47 -12.27 18.08
CA ASP A 518 24.84 -12.76 17.80
C ASP A 518 25.93 -11.82 18.30
N LEU A 519 25.74 -10.52 18.20
CA LEU A 519 26.58 -9.51 18.82
C LEU A 519 25.90 -8.87 20.04
N TYR A 520 26.71 -8.51 21.04
CA TYR A 520 26.23 -7.87 22.25
C TYR A 520 27.21 -6.83 22.75
N GLU A 521 26.74 -5.65 23.12
CA GLU A 521 27.58 -4.56 23.62
C GLU A 521 27.78 -4.71 25.14
N GLY A 522 28.91 -5.29 25.53
CA GLY A 522 29.33 -5.45 26.92
C GLY A 522 30.16 -4.27 27.42
N ASP A 523 30.90 -4.52 28.52
CA ASP A 523 31.80 -3.57 29.18
C ASP A 523 31.16 -2.30 29.72
N GLY A 524 31.97 -1.40 30.27
CA GLY A 524 31.53 -0.10 30.76
C GLY A 524 31.29 0.88 29.62
N LYS A 525 30.21 1.63 29.67
CA LYS A 525 29.85 2.65 28.69
C LYS A 525 29.22 3.89 29.31
N LEU A 526 29.53 5.03 28.75
CA LEU A 526 28.97 6.33 29.06
C LEU A 526 28.43 6.93 27.75
N SER A 527 27.15 7.25 27.71
CA SER A 527 26.57 8.05 26.63
C SER A 527 26.17 9.40 27.18
N ALA A 528 26.45 10.45 26.44
CA ALA A 528 25.98 11.80 26.78
C ALA A 528 25.46 12.49 25.52
N GLY A 529 24.38 13.24 25.70
CA GLY A 529 23.79 13.98 24.60
C GLY A 529 22.87 15.11 25.08
N LEU A 530 22.53 15.95 24.12
CA LEU A 530 21.65 17.08 24.28
C LEU A 530 20.58 17.04 23.21
N THR A 531 19.32 16.96 23.61
CA THR A 531 18.18 17.12 22.73
C THR A 531 17.56 18.50 22.95
N THR A 532 17.35 19.25 21.86
CA THR A 532 16.64 20.52 21.90
C THR A 532 15.42 20.45 20.99
N ARG A 533 14.33 21.09 21.42
CA ARG A 533 13.11 21.22 20.62
C ARG A 533 12.55 22.63 20.78
N ALA A 534 12.23 23.24 19.65
CA ALA A 534 11.57 24.53 19.62
C ALA A 534 10.30 24.44 18.80
N VAL A 535 9.15 24.78 19.41
CA VAL A 535 7.83 24.68 18.79
C VAL A 535 7.22 26.09 18.74
N TRP A 536 7.12 26.66 17.56
CA TRP A 536 6.51 27.96 17.33
C TRP A 536 5.00 27.86 17.19
N LYS A 537 4.30 28.89 17.68
CA LYS A 537 2.82 28.97 17.57
C LYS A 537 2.32 29.07 16.10
N ASN A 538 3.18 29.49 15.18
CA ASN A 538 2.89 29.53 13.74
C ASN A 538 3.02 28.17 13.02
N GLY A 539 3.33 27.08 13.76
CA GLY A 539 3.45 25.72 13.21
C GLY A 539 4.87 25.31 12.80
N LEU A 540 5.89 26.16 12.99
CA LEU A 540 7.28 25.76 12.81
C LEU A 540 7.73 24.93 14.01
N ASN A 541 8.35 23.75 13.74
CA ASN A 541 8.96 22.91 14.75
C ASN A 541 10.41 22.64 14.34
N LEU A 542 11.35 22.80 15.29
CA LEU A 542 12.73 22.40 15.15
C LEU A 542 13.09 21.43 16.27
N SER A 543 13.84 20.38 15.94
CA SER A 543 14.39 19.43 16.90
C SER A 543 15.82 19.10 16.52
N THR A 544 16.73 19.06 17.50
CA THR A 544 18.08 18.59 17.29
C THR A 544 18.50 17.68 18.43
N THR A 545 19.28 16.64 18.10
CA THR A 545 19.93 15.76 19.06
C THR A 545 21.41 15.67 18.67
N VAL A 546 22.29 15.89 19.64
CA VAL A 546 23.74 15.72 19.48
C VAL A 546 24.22 14.86 20.64
N GLY A 547 25.00 13.87 20.35
CA GLY A 547 25.54 12.99 21.39
C GLY A 547 26.65 12.08 20.92
N ARG A 548 27.23 11.37 21.86
CA ARG A 548 28.24 10.32 21.57
C ARG A 548 28.34 9.33 22.74
N ARG A 549 29.02 8.21 22.47
CA ARG A 549 29.30 7.16 23.45
C ARG A 549 30.79 6.97 23.68
N TRP A 550 31.20 6.78 24.94
CA TRP A 550 32.51 6.31 25.35
C TRP A 550 32.38 4.90 25.93
N ARG A 551 33.34 4.06 25.62
CA ARG A 551 33.42 2.67 26.07
C ARG A 551 34.73 2.42 26.80
N SER A 552 34.70 1.57 27.81
CA SER A 552 35.89 1.24 28.60
C SER A 552 36.92 0.41 27.81
N ARG A 553 36.48 -0.29 26.78
CA ARG A 553 37.32 -1.15 25.91
C ARG A 553 36.81 -1.15 24.47
N PRO A 554 37.69 -1.27 23.46
CA PRO A 554 37.28 -1.55 22.09
C PRO A 554 36.81 -3.01 21.96
N ASP A 555 35.93 -3.27 21.00
CA ASP A 555 35.54 -4.63 20.63
C ASP A 555 35.77 -4.83 19.12
N PRO A 556 36.76 -5.65 18.73
CA PRO A 556 37.14 -5.85 17.34
C PRO A 556 36.11 -6.65 16.55
N LYS A 557 35.05 -7.16 17.18
CA LYS A 557 33.91 -7.82 16.52
C LYS A 557 32.93 -6.83 15.91
N PHE A 558 32.97 -5.59 16.35
CA PHE A 558 32.20 -4.52 15.73
C PHE A 558 32.99 -3.94 14.55
N ASP A 559 32.31 -3.73 13.47
CA ASP A 559 32.89 -3.10 12.28
C ASP A 559 32.83 -1.55 12.33
N ALA A 560 33.43 -0.89 11.37
CA ALA A 560 33.40 0.57 11.29
C ALA A 560 32.00 1.12 10.96
N VAL A 561 31.13 0.31 10.33
CA VAL A 561 29.75 0.69 10.04
C VAL A 561 28.96 0.86 11.33
N SER A 562 29.18 -0.03 12.30
CA SER A 562 28.45 -0.03 13.58
C SER A 562 28.67 1.24 14.41
N ASN A 563 29.75 1.98 14.22
CA ASN A 563 30.17 3.13 15.04
C ASN A 563 30.54 2.75 16.51
N LEU A 564 30.82 1.48 16.77
CA LEU A 564 31.13 0.96 18.10
C LEU A 564 32.43 0.16 18.17
N GLN A 565 33.26 0.16 17.13
CA GLN A 565 34.50 -0.59 17.06
C GLN A 565 35.54 -0.12 18.10
N GLY A 566 35.66 1.19 18.27
CA GLY A 566 36.62 1.85 19.15
C GLY A 566 36.14 2.00 20.60
N THR A 567 36.91 2.78 21.35
CA THR A 567 36.54 3.22 22.70
C THR A 567 35.64 4.45 22.70
N THR A 568 35.48 5.10 21.55
CA THR A 568 34.68 6.30 21.35
C THR A 568 33.88 6.16 20.08
N SER A 569 32.61 6.53 20.08
CA SER A 569 31.81 6.62 18.87
C SER A 569 32.10 7.94 18.14
N ASP A 570 31.79 8.00 16.87
CA ASP A 570 31.60 9.28 16.18
C ASP A 570 30.58 10.16 16.90
N TRP A 571 30.63 11.47 16.66
CA TRP A 571 29.55 12.35 17.05
C TRP A 571 28.31 12.05 16.22
N ILE A 572 27.20 11.84 16.90
CA ILE A 572 25.88 11.62 16.31
C ILE A 572 25.13 12.95 16.32
N VAL A 573 24.61 13.33 15.17
CA VAL A 573 23.82 14.55 15.03
C VAL A 573 22.53 14.18 14.28
N ALA A 574 21.39 14.48 14.90
CA ALA A 574 20.09 14.41 14.23
C ALA A 574 19.41 15.77 14.28
N ALA A 575 18.82 16.23 13.20
CA ALA A 575 18.08 17.46 13.12
C ALA A 575 16.81 17.27 12.31
N SER A 576 15.71 17.82 12.81
CA SER A 576 14.41 17.82 12.13
C SER A 576 13.83 19.23 12.14
N ALA A 577 13.33 19.67 10.99
CA ALA A 577 12.59 20.93 10.85
C ALA A 577 11.29 20.66 10.11
N SER A 578 10.14 21.14 10.63
CA SER A 578 8.86 21.01 9.96
C SER A 578 8.02 22.26 10.10
N TYR A 579 7.22 22.56 9.06
CA TYR A 579 6.28 23.69 9.07
C TYR A 579 4.89 23.18 8.63
N GLY A 580 4.05 22.90 9.61
CA GLY A 580 2.75 22.27 9.39
C GLY A 580 2.88 20.98 8.58
N SER A 581 2.03 20.83 7.56
CA SER A 581 2.12 19.74 6.54
C SER A 581 2.89 20.15 5.28
N ALA A 582 3.31 21.43 5.19
CA ALA A 582 3.84 21.98 3.95
C ALA A 582 5.30 21.59 3.70
N PHE A 583 6.09 21.42 4.77
CA PHE A 583 7.51 21.19 4.65
C PHE A 583 8.06 20.40 5.83
N ARG A 584 8.96 19.45 5.54
CA ARG A 584 9.72 18.69 6.53
C ARG A 584 11.11 18.37 6.01
N VAL A 585 12.10 18.58 6.84
CA VAL A 585 13.50 18.15 6.64
C VAL A 585 13.91 17.31 7.83
N ASP A 586 14.46 16.14 7.56
CA ASP A 586 15.08 15.27 8.56
C ASP A 586 16.51 14.99 8.10
N THR A 587 17.48 15.22 8.95
CA THR A 587 18.90 14.98 8.68
C THR A 587 19.51 14.20 9.82
N LYS A 588 20.25 13.14 9.49
CA LYS A 588 21.12 12.39 10.40
C LYS A 588 22.55 12.47 9.89
N ALA A 589 23.49 12.68 10.77
CA ALA A 589 24.91 12.75 10.42
C ALA A 589 25.79 12.09 11.48
N ARG A 590 26.90 11.51 11.01
CA ARG A 590 28.01 11.03 11.84
C ARG A 590 29.25 11.86 11.50
N LEU A 591 29.84 12.45 12.52
CA LEU A 591 31.08 13.21 12.40
C LEU A 591 32.19 12.47 13.14
N ASP A 592 33.32 12.31 12.50
CA ASP A 592 34.50 11.64 13.04
C ASP A 592 34.85 12.14 14.45
N GLU A 593 35.26 11.23 15.32
CA GLU A 593 35.52 11.52 16.72
C GLU A 593 36.66 12.52 16.97
N ASP A 594 37.63 12.57 16.10
CA ASP A 594 38.85 13.35 16.25
C ASP A 594 38.86 14.64 15.42
N ASP A 595 38.54 14.56 14.13
CA ASP A 595 38.66 15.66 13.18
C ASP A 595 37.31 16.28 12.76
N LEU A 596 36.19 15.75 13.25
CA LEU A 596 34.81 16.14 12.90
C LEU A 596 34.50 16.07 11.40
N ASN A 597 35.29 15.34 10.63
CA ASN A 597 34.98 15.10 9.24
C ASN A 597 33.70 14.29 9.10
N LEU A 598 32.95 14.55 8.03
CA LEU A 598 31.70 13.88 7.76
C LEU A 598 31.94 12.41 7.35
N ASN A 599 31.56 11.47 8.21
CA ASN A 599 31.60 10.04 7.93
C ASN A 599 30.32 9.57 7.23
N ARG A 600 29.16 10.09 7.65
CA ARG A 600 27.88 9.79 7.03
C ARG A 600 26.90 10.95 7.17
N ILE A 601 26.09 11.15 6.16
CA ILE A 601 24.90 12.01 6.23
C ILE A 601 23.77 11.40 5.42
N ASP A 602 22.57 11.43 5.99
CA ASP A 602 21.31 11.09 5.35
C ASP A 602 20.36 12.26 5.57
N THR A 603 19.84 12.82 4.49
CA THR A 603 18.89 13.94 4.55
C THR A 603 17.67 13.65 3.71
N THR A 604 16.50 13.77 4.29
CA THR A 604 15.21 13.69 3.60
C THR A 604 14.51 15.02 3.69
N VAL A 605 14.08 15.53 2.55
CA VAL A 605 13.25 16.74 2.44
C VAL A 605 11.93 16.32 1.83
N SER A 606 10.82 16.58 2.48
CA SER A 606 9.48 16.39 1.93
C SER A 606 8.72 17.71 1.94
N THR A 607 7.98 17.96 0.88
CA THR A 607 7.20 19.20 0.74
C THR A 607 5.85 18.92 0.08
N ARG A 608 4.83 19.60 0.58
CA ARG A 608 3.50 19.67 -0.01
C ARG A 608 3.03 21.12 0.11
N PHE A 609 3.35 21.90 -0.90
CA PHE A 609 3.06 23.33 -0.88
C PHE A 609 2.24 23.73 -2.13
N ASN A 610 1.01 24.19 -1.90
CA ASN A 610 0.08 24.59 -2.95
C ASN A 610 -0.07 23.48 -4.04
N ARG A 611 0.45 23.72 -5.24
CA ARG A 611 0.40 22.83 -6.40
C ARG A 611 1.67 21.98 -6.58
N PHE A 612 2.57 21.99 -5.61
CA PHE A 612 3.80 21.19 -5.65
C PHE A 612 3.83 20.20 -4.50
N ARG A 613 4.12 18.94 -4.79
CA ARG A 613 4.49 17.89 -3.82
C ARG A 613 5.78 17.24 -4.26
N GLY A 614 6.66 16.94 -3.31
CA GLY A 614 7.94 16.34 -3.64
C GLY A 614 8.69 15.79 -2.45
N ILE A 615 9.61 14.88 -2.75
CA ILE A 615 10.57 14.31 -1.81
C ILE A 615 11.96 14.36 -2.45
N ALA A 616 12.95 14.74 -1.65
CA ALA A 616 14.36 14.64 -2.00
C ALA A 616 15.07 13.89 -0.89
N GLN A 617 15.85 12.87 -1.23
CA GLN A 617 16.69 12.13 -0.30
C GLN A 617 18.13 12.21 -0.80
N TYR A 618 19.03 12.64 0.08
CA TYR A 618 20.46 12.70 -0.19
C TYR A 618 21.18 11.86 0.83
N TYR A 619 22.14 11.06 0.40
CA TYR A 619 23.03 10.32 1.28
C TYR A 619 24.48 10.41 0.83
N LYS A 620 25.38 10.35 1.81
CA LYS A 620 26.81 10.20 1.60
C LYS A 620 27.40 9.34 2.70
N ILE A 621 28.22 8.37 2.32
CA ILE A 621 28.97 7.48 3.21
C ILE A 621 30.44 7.57 2.81
N SER A 622 31.31 7.95 3.74
CA SER A 622 32.73 8.07 3.48
C SER A 622 33.38 6.67 3.30
N ASN A 623 34.50 6.59 2.63
CA ASN A 623 35.28 5.37 2.47
C ASN A 623 35.78 4.77 3.81
N ARG A 624 35.89 5.59 4.87
CA ARG A 624 36.32 5.14 6.21
C ARG A 624 35.34 4.14 6.85
N ILE A 625 34.05 4.29 6.58
CA ILE A 625 33.00 3.48 7.18
C ILE A 625 32.20 2.68 6.16
N SER A 626 32.55 2.76 4.89
CA SER A 626 31.82 2.04 3.84
C SER A 626 32.10 0.54 3.89
N PRO A 627 31.07 -0.32 3.88
CA PRO A 627 31.27 -1.77 3.87
C PRO A 627 31.93 -2.28 2.57
N VAL A 628 31.90 -1.48 1.49
CA VAL A 628 32.53 -1.81 0.21
C VAL A 628 33.89 -1.13 0.02
N GLY A 629 34.41 -0.40 1.04
CA GLY A 629 35.72 0.24 1.03
C GLY A 629 35.86 1.46 0.09
N SER A 630 34.75 1.92 -0.52
CA SER A 630 34.69 3.11 -1.37
C SER A 630 33.61 4.07 -0.90
N GLN A 631 33.79 5.36 -1.20
CA GLN A 631 32.76 6.36 -0.94
C GLN A 631 31.50 6.01 -1.71
N SER A 632 30.34 6.24 -1.09
CA SER A 632 29.03 6.17 -1.73
C SER A 632 28.31 7.49 -1.55
N GLU A 633 27.81 8.06 -2.63
CA GLU A 633 27.08 9.32 -2.59
C GLU A 633 25.96 9.31 -3.64
N GLY A 634 24.74 9.64 -3.24
CA GLY A 634 23.61 9.62 -4.16
C GLY A 634 22.49 10.56 -3.75
N ILE A 635 21.64 10.83 -4.72
CA ILE A 635 20.43 11.63 -4.54
C ILE A 635 19.24 10.96 -5.24
N PHE A 636 18.14 10.87 -4.52
CA PHE A 636 16.82 10.51 -5.05
C PHE A 636 15.93 11.74 -5.02
N LEU A 637 15.31 12.04 -6.14
CA LEU A 637 14.36 13.14 -6.29
C LEU A 637 13.05 12.58 -6.86
N ARG A 638 11.93 12.99 -6.30
CA ARG A 638 10.60 12.74 -6.85
C ARG A 638 9.76 13.98 -6.63
N GLY A 639 9.03 14.39 -7.65
CA GLY A 639 8.16 15.55 -7.52
C GLY A 639 7.03 15.54 -8.52
N GLU A 640 5.97 16.24 -8.17
CA GLU A 640 4.82 16.48 -8.98
C GLU A 640 4.40 17.95 -8.87
N VAL A 641 4.12 18.56 -10.02
CA VAL A 641 3.63 19.93 -10.14
C VAL A 641 2.27 19.89 -10.80
N GLN A 642 1.25 20.33 -10.11
CA GLN A 642 -0.07 20.54 -10.67
C GLN A 642 -0.07 21.86 -11.45
N VAL A 643 0.01 21.77 -12.79
CA VAL A 643 0.10 22.93 -13.69
C VAL A 643 -1.24 23.65 -13.75
N THR A 644 -2.33 22.88 -13.86
CA THR A 644 -3.71 23.37 -13.76
C THR A 644 -4.46 22.49 -12.75
N ASP A 645 -5.75 22.71 -12.57
CA ASP A 645 -6.57 21.85 -11.69
C ASP A 645 -6.72 20.42 -12.26
N GLN A 646 -6.48 20.24 -13.58
CA GLN A 646 -6.61 18.96 -14.27
C GLN A 646 -5.28 18.38 -14.77
N TYR A 647 -4.25 19.19 -14.97
CA TYR A 647 -2.97 18.71 -15.51
C TYR A 647 -1.85 18.78 -14.48
N SER A 648 -1.13 17.70 -14.34
CA SER A 648 0.10 17.64 -13.58
C SER A 648 1.26 17.07 -14.40
N VAL A 649 2.47 17.47 -14.00
CA VAL A 649 3.74 16.94 -14.51
C VAL A 649 4.49 16.36 -13.34
N PHE A 650 4.97 15.13 -13.48
CA PHE A 650 5.75 14.47 -12.46
C PHE A 650 7.11 14.01 -12.98
N PHE A 651 8.05 13.94 -12.07
CA PHE A 651 9.41 13.49 -12.37
C PHE A 651 9.96 12.67 -11.21
N GLY A 652 10.83 11.72 -11.55
CA GLY A 652 11.63 10.94 -10.60
C GLY A 652 13.04 10.82 -11.12
N GLN A 653 14.04 10.88 -10.22
CA GLN A 653 15.42 10.67 -10.56
C GLN A 653 16.16 10.00 -9.40
N LEU A 654 16.88 8.93 -9.70
CA LEU A 654 17.88 8.33 -8.84
C LEU A 654 19.24 8.55 -9.49
N ARG A 655 20.13 9.29 -8.83
CA ARG A 655 21.46 9.59 -9.32
C ARG A 655 22.51 9.10 -8.34
N ASP A 656 23.42 8.27 -8.82
CA ASP A 656 24.68 7.98 -8.16
C ASP A 656 25.67 9.11 -8.52
N ILE A 657 26.04 9.90 -7.50
CA ILE A 657 26.91 11.07 -7.68
C ILE A 657 28.36 10.62 -7.80
N GLU A 658 28.75 9.58 -7.05
CA GLU A 658 30.10 9.05 -7.06
C GLU A 658 30.50 8.48 -8.43
N GLN A 659 29.60 7.72 -9.03
CA GLN A 659 29.77 7.13 -10.36
C GLN A 659 29.36 8.09 -11.50
N ASN A 660 28.85 9.27 -11.18
CA ASN A 660 28.28 10.22 -12.14
C ASN A 660 27.21 9.59 -13.06
N LEU A 661 26.39 8.72 -12.51
CA LEU A 661 25.40 7.93 -13.24
C LEU A 661 23.96 8.32 -12.85
N ASN A 662 23.10 8.59 -13.81
CA ASN A 662 21.67 8.68 -13.60
C ASN A 662 21.09 7.25 -13.63
N ALA A 663 21.03 6.61 -12.45
CA ALA A 663 20.66 5.21 -12.35
C ALA A 663 19.21 4.95 -12.79
N LYS A 664 18.27 5.84 -12.44
CA LYS A 664 16.88 5.77 -12.89
C LYS A 664 16.33 7.18 -13.11
N GLN A 665 15.58 7.35 -14.20
CA GLN A 665 14.88 8.60 -14.54
C GLN A 665 13.45 8.28 -14.95
N GLN A 666 12.51 9.08 -14.51
CA GLN A 666 11.10 8.96 -14.87
C GLN A 666 10.51 10.34 -15.09
N TYR A 667 9.74 10.49 -16.15
CA TYR A 667 9.03 11.72 -16.47
C TYR A 667 7.62 11.38 -16.93
N GLY A 668 6.65 12.15 -16.51
CA GLY A 668 5.29 11.92 -16.95
C GLY A 668 4.41 13.16 -16.92
N ILE A 669 3.33 13.07 -17.67
CA ILE A 669 2.26 14.04 -17.68
C ILE A 669 0.98 13.31 -17.31
N ALA A 670 0.22 13.83 -16.37
CA ALA A 670 -1.08 13.33 -15.99
C ALA A 670 -2.16 14.37 -16.26
N PHE A 671 -3.28 13.91 -16.77
CA PHE A 671 -4.56 14.59 -16.77
C PHE A 671 -5.47 13.88 -15.77
N GLU A 672 -6.12 14.62 -14.88
CA GLU A 672 -7.03 14.07 -13.88
C GLU A 672 -8.23 14.99 -13.70
N ASP A 673 -9.42 14.41 -13.74
CA ASP A 673 -10.67 15.08 -13.40
C ASP A 673 -11.54 14.19 -12.48
N ASP A 674 -12.78 14.58 -12.23
CA ASP A 674 -13.70 13.87 -11.32
C ASP A 674 -14.04 12.43 -11.76
N CYS A 675 -13.78 12.08 -13.01
CA CYS A 675 -14.20 10.80 -13.61
C CYS A 675 -13.12 10.04 -14.36
N SER A 676 -11.94 10.62 -14.54
CA SER A 676 -10.87 9.99 -15.32
C SER A 676 -9.47 10.46 -14.92
N ARG A 677 -8.49 9.58 -15.13
CA ARG A 677 -7.06 9.89 -15.03
C ARG A 677 -6.35 9.27 -16.23
N PHE A 678 -5.55 10.06 -16.93
CA PHE A 678 -4.72 9.65 -18.04
C PHE A 678 -3.28 10.04 -17.75
N GLU A 679 -2.35 9.10 -17.92
CA GLU A 679 -0.92 9.33 -17.73
C GLU A 679 -0.14 8.86 -18.94
N LEU A 680 0.84 9.66 -19.34
CA LEU A 680 1.89 9.28 -20.27
C LEU A 680 3.21 9.29 -19.49
N VAL A 681 3.88 8.16 -19.43
CA VAL A 681 5.08 7.96 -18.62
C VAL A 681 6.24 7.47 -19.50
N TYR A 682 7.37 8.14 -19.38
CA TYR A 682 8.65 7.69 -19.89
C TYR A 682 9.58 7.36 -18.73
N GLU A 683 10.16 6.17 -18.77
CA GLU A 683 11.15 5.71 -17.79
C GLU A 683 12.42 5.25 -18.51
N ARG A 684 13.57 5.60 -17.93
CA ARG A 684 14.89 5.11 -18.34
C ARG A 684 15.67 4.65 -17.11
N SER A 685 16.18 3.42 -17.16
CA SER A 685 17.04 2.82 -16.15
C SER A 685 18.41 2.52 -16.77
N GLU A 686 19.49 2.95 -16.12
CA GLU A 686 20.87 2.59 -16.48
C GLU A 686 21.43 1.46 -15.58
N ILE A 687 20.59 0.89 -14.71
CA ILE A 687 20.98 -0.17 -13.79
C ILE A 687 21.27 -1.44 -14.58
N ARG A 688 22.45 -2.00 -14.37
CA ARG A 688 22.88 -3.24 -15.00
C ARG A 688 22.89 -4.38 -14.00
N ASP A 689 22.42 -5.53 -14.43
CA ASP A 689 22.50 -6.76 -13.66
C ASP A 689 22.62 -7.96 -14.61
N ARG A 690 23.80 -8.56 -14.65
CA ARG A 690 24.12 -9.69 -15.55
C ARG A 690 23.85 -9.33 -17.02
N THR A 691 22.84 -9.99 -17.62
CA THR A 691 22.44 -9.79 -19.01
C THR A 691 21.45 -8.65 -19.20
N LEU A 692 20.84 -8.16 -18.12
CA LEU A 692 19.97 -6.99 -18.19
C LEU A 692 20.79 -5.72 -17.98
N GLY A 693 20.64 -4.79 -18.91
CA GLY A 693 21.36 -3.51 -18.96
C GLY A 693 20.41 -2.33 -19.00
N PRO A 694 20.84 -1.23 -19.64
CA PRO A 694 19.97 -0.06 -19.78
C PRO A 694 18.65 -0.40 -20.42
N GLU A 695 17.59 0.22 -19.93
CA GLU A 695 16.22 -0.05 -20.36
C GLU A 695 15.44 1.25 -20.53
N GLU A 696 14.60 1.30 -21.54
CA GLU A 696 13.69 2.42 -21.79
C GLU A 696 12.27 1.90 -21.93
N ASN A 697 11.31 2.54 -21.21
CA ASN A 697 9.92 2.17 -21.18
C ASN A 697 9.03 3.37 -21.50
N PHE A 698 8.04 3.18 -22.37
CA PHE A 698 6.93 4.09 -22.59
C PHE A 698 5.64 3.41 -22.17
N MET A 699 4.90 4.03 -21.28
CA MET A 699 3.65 3.50 -20.75
C MET A 699 2.53 4.54 -20.88
N ILE A 700 1.36 4.04 -21.25
CA ILE A 700 0.11 4.80 -21.17
C ILE A 700 -0.71 4.14 -20.07
N ARG A 701 -1.11 4.95 -19.09
CA ARG A 701 -1.98 4.52 -17.99
C ARG A 701 -3.26 5.34 -18.05
N PHE A 702 -4.39 4.72 -17.82
CA PHE A 702 -5.62 5.44 -17.64
C PHE A 702 -6.57 4.72 -16.68
N SER A 703 -7.33 5.51 -15.94
CA SER A 703 -8.36 5.10 -15.02
C SER A 703 -9.65 5.79 -15.42
N LEU A 704 -10.74 5.03 -15.49
CA LEU A 704 -12.07 5.55 -15.78
C LEU A 704 -13.01 5.17 -14.65
N LYS A 705 -13.60 6.17 -14.00
CA LYS A 705 -14.57 5.96 -12.91
C LYS A 705 -15.68 5.04 -13.39
N THR A 706 -16.06 4.07 -12.56
CA THR A 706 -17.08 3.03 -12.80
C THR A 706 -16.71 1.92 -13.78
N ILE A 707 -15.65 2.07 -14.57
CA ILE A 707 -15.19 1.05 -15.52
C ILE A 707 -13.94 0.33 -15.03
N GLY A 708 -12.99 1.04 -14.40
CA GLY A 708 -11.79 0.45 -13.80
C GLY A 708 -10.49 1.21 -14.07
N ASP A 709 -9.41 0.72 -13.49
CA ASP A 709 -8.07 1.28 -13.56
C ASP A 709 -7.18 0.52 -14.54
N PHE A 710 -6.29 1.24 -15.19
CA PHE A 710 -5.33 0.78 -16.18
C PHE A 710 -3.90 1.02 -15.74
N GLY A 711 -3.04 0.02 -15.89
CA GLY A 711 -1.62 0.12 -15.62
C GLY A 711 -1.26 -0.19 -14.17
N SER A 712 0.01 -0.50 -13.90
CA SER A 712 0.52 -0.73 -12.56
C SER A 712 0.55 0.59 -11.77
N ASN A 713 -0.06 0.60 -10.59
CA ASN A 713 0.02 1.73 -9.65
C ASN A 713 1.39 1.74 -8.96
N GLU A 714 2.43 2.20 -9.64
CA GLU A 714 3.76 2.39 -9.02
C GLU A 714 3.91 3.73 -8.25
N PHE A 715 2.84 4.48 -8.06
CA PHE A 715 2.90 5.82 -7.48
C PHE A 715 2.11 6.03 -6.18
N ASP A 716 1.64 4.97 -5.52
CA ASP A 716 1.07 5.10 -4.16
C ASP A 716 2.14 5.02 -3.06
#